data_5ebcca7c0ec7f201f831fc5dc8506fd1
#
_entry.id   5ebcca7c0ec7f201f831fc5dc8506fd1
#
_cell.length_a   1.000
_cell.length_b   1.000
_cell.length_c   1.000
_cell.angle_alpha   90.00
_cell.angle_beta   90.00
_cell.angle_gamma   90.00
#
_symmetry.space_group_name_H-M   'P 1'
#
loop_
_entity.id
_entity.type
_entity.pdbx_description
1 polymer ?
#
loop_
_entity_poly.entity_id
_entity_poly.type
_entity_poly.pdbx_seq_one_letter_code
_entity_poly.pdbx_strand_id
1 'polypeptide(L)'
;MTVETIEAAMPRHTPTVFPTEPVEAGKGGEGGDFQITNAEFIAAVFTGLPEGAFAAVCSKSGDPGLGGWLASRADQVVNTLAAENNNYLGCSSFYPHDDGSFKARKAQFAACHFLMLDDLGAKVKLDRLSGFELSWLIETSPGNHQGGIILAQPITDGAVAVRLLNAVIDAGLCDTGATGPLSRWARLPVAINGKPKYADKVGAPFQCRLIEWRPNKRYLPQEIVDRLQLELAPAGRPKKTATLSAPSTNALHSIGNDVDEVLTPKAAENPVVAALKARGLYKTPLGSGKHDMTCPWVHEHTDELDTGAAYFEPDELYPVGGFCCQHSHRDKYHIRALLEFLGVRNAEARHKPVIRVVAGDLHRVVDAAEKELANRGRHYQAGGLIVSVSTDPASGDPSILPTSAPALTRELSVAATWEKYDGRAEDWVRCDPPARHAGILFDAQNFRYLPPLAGVARQPYFREADGELIRQPGYDKTAQRFGVFDARQFVIPDPTPDAARAALALLEELLTEFHFVAATDKAAALAAIVTAVVRPTLPHAPAFHVRAPVFGSGKTYLCELIGAFAGPGGNAKVSYPTTSEEATKVILSLLLTSPACVEFDDMDTDWIPHGTIKRMLTAEAITDRILGVSKTATVSTRTLFLGSGNNVGPIRDLLRRVLTIHLDPRCATPATMTYKGIPVDKVRRRRGVYVAAALTIIQAWHRAGSPRAQADSIITFGGAWSDYCRYPLMWLGHPDPATALLEQVRHDPDGDALSGLMTEWRAVFGSTPTTVRKAVEAAILNQPNLLDAMREFPVEERGEINRSKLGWLLKKNANRIVGDLEFQQGEADGRTAWRVVAVKSPPLTPSPPSAPSVEKTVTRWSGRI
;
A
#
# COMPACT_ATOMS: atom_id res chain seq x y z
N MET A 1 -6.27 35.19 4.66
CA MET A 1 -5.32 35.92 3.80
C MET A 1 -6.12 36.45 2.65
N THR A 2 -6.18 37.77 2.59
CA THR A 2 -7.06 38.57 1.78
C THR A 2 -6.62 38.67 0.32
N VAL A 3 -7.52 39.13 -0.52
CA VAL A 3 -7.47 39.37 -1.97
C VAL A 3 -6.18 40.03 -2.49
N GLU A 4 -5.49 40.81 -1.67
CA GLU A 4 -4.23 41.53 -2.00
C GLU A 4 -3.07 40.63 -2.46
N THR A 5 -3.07 39.36 -2.10
CA THR A 5 -1.96 38.44 -2.46
C THR A 5 -2.06 37.91 -3.89
N ILE A 6 -3.21 38.05 -4.54
CA ILE A 6 -3.42 37.61 -5.95
C ILE A 6 -3.14 38.78 -6.90
N GLU A 7 -3.44 40.00 -6.51
CA GLU A 7 -3.17 41.20 -7.34
C GLU A 7 -1.67 41.60 -7.35
N ALA A 8 -0.90 41.30 -6.31
CA ALA A 8 0.50 41.69 -6.22
C ALA A 8 1.47 40.88 -7.13
N ALA A 9 1.01 39.81 -7.77
CA ALA A 9 1.81 38.96 -8.65
C ALA A 9 1.64 39.29 -10.16
N MET A 10 1.03 40.40 -10.51
CA MET A 10 0.76 40.77 -11.92
C MET A 10 1.67 41.90 -12.40
N PRO A 11 2.61 41.65 -13.34
CA PRO A 11 3.36 42.71 -13.99
C PRO A 11 2.46 43.47 -14.97
N ARG A 12 2.49 44.80 -14.93
CA ARG A 12 1.85 45.68 -15.91
C ARG A 12 2.72 45.69 -17.17
N HIS A 13 2.27 45.00 -18.24
CA HIS A 13 2.91 45.09 -19.56
C HIS A 13 1.91 45.42 -20.64
N THR A 14 2.37 46.27 -21.56
CA THR A 14 1.65 46.71 -22.78
C THR A 14 1.58 45.59 -23.80
N PRO A 15 0.47 45.29 -24.44
CA PRO A 15 0.31 44.15 -25.33
C PRO A 15 0.89 44.40 -26.72
N THR A 16 1.59 43.42 -27.27
CA THR A 16 1.88 43.35 -28.72
C THR A 16 0.65 42.81 -29.43
N VAL A 17 0.10 43.63 -30.30
CA VAL A 17 -1.19 43.41 -30.97
C VAL A 17 -0.99 42.55 -32.22
N PHE A 18 -1.67 41.42 -32.28
CA PHE A 18 -2.03 40.75 -33.54
C PHE A 18 -3.24 41.51 -34.13
N PRO A 19 -3.36 41.65 -35.47
CA PRO A 19 -4.51 42.32 -36.05
C PRO A 19 -5.75 41.46 -35.83
N THR A 20 -6.67 41.95 -35.01
CA THR A 20 -7.98 41.35 -34.77
C THR A 20 -9.06 42.24 -35.36
N GLU A 21 -9.66 41.80 -36.47
CA GLU A 21 -11.05 42.16 -36.67
C GLU A 21 -11.93 41.40 -35.69
N PRO A 22 -12.98 41.98 -35.11
CA PRO A 22 -13.83 41.29 -34.16
C PRO A 22 -14.63 40.20 -34.88
N VAL A 23 -14.41 38.95 -34.50
CA VAL A 23 -15.23 37.81 -34.91
C VAL A 23 -16.60 37.97 -34.23
N GLU A 24 -17.62 38.34 -35.02
CA GLU A 24 -19.01 38.41 -34.54
C GLU A 24 -19.46 37.05 -34.02
N ALA A 25 -20.08 37.02 -32.83
CA ALA A 25 -20.68 35.85 -32.24
C ALA A 25 -21.74 35.25 -33.16
N GLY A 26 -21.45 34.15 -33.81
CA GLY A 26 -22.42 33.43 -34.60
C GLY A 26 -23.61 33.01 -33.75
N LYS A 27 -24.79 33.43 -34.07
CA LYS A 27 -26.07 32.99 -33.49
C LYS A 27 -26.27 31.52 -33.89
N GLY A 28 -25.88 30.59 -33.03
CA GLY A 28 -26.23 29.20 -33.13
C GLY A 28 -27.70 29.01 -32.77
N GLY A 29 -28.50 28.47 -33.68
CA GLY A 29 -29.82 27.92 -33.40
C GLY A 29 -29.67 26.61 -32.58
N GLU A 30 -30.74 26.19 -31.93
CA GLU A 30 -30.78 24.91 -31.19
C GLU A 30 -30.28 23.75 -32.08
N GLY A 31 -29.08 23.17 -31.75
CA GLY A 31 -28.46 22.02 -32.46
C GLY A 31 -27.35 22.39 -33.45
N GLY A 32 -26.68 23.55 -33.38
CA GLY A 32 -25.72 24.01 -34.39
C GLY A 32 -24.32 23.48 -34.22
N ASP A 33 -23.79 22.81 -35.29
CA ASP A 33 -22.37 22.56 -35.49
C ASP A 33 -21.62 23.91 -35.62
N PHE A 34 -20.79 24.25 -34.65
CA PHE A 34 -19.88 25.39 -34.75
C PHE A 34 -18.77 25.06 -35.75
N GLN A 35 -18.81 25.69 -36.94
CA GLN A 35 -17.72 25.57 -37.93
C GLN A 35 -16.60 26.55 -37.55
N ILE A 36 -15.63 26.08 -36.78
CA ILE A 36 -14.46 26.85 -36.40
C ILE A 36 -13.21 26.03 -36.71
N THR A 37 -12.17 26.63 -37.24
CA THR A 37 -10.87 26.02 -37.48
C THR A 37 -10.05 25.93 -36.20
N ASN A 38 -9.08 25.01 -36.15
CA ASN A 38 -8.14 24.93 -35.02
C ASN A 38 -7.33 26.24 -34.86
N ALA A 39 -7.05 26.96 -35.95
CA ALA A 39 -6.34 28.24 -35.93
C ALA A 39 -7.16 29.32 -35.22
N GLU A 40 -8.43 29.48 -35.60
CA GLU A 40 -9.35 30.44 -34.97
C GLU A 40 -9.57 30.11 -33.49
N PHE A 41 -9.73 28.83 -33.15
CA PHE A 41 -9.88 28.41 -31.77
C PHE A 41 -8.64 28.78 -30.92
N ILE A 42 -7.43 28.47 -31.39
CA ILE A 42 -6.20 28.80 -30.70
C ILE A 42 -5.98 30.31 -30.58
N ALA A 43 -6.21 31.07 -31.65
CA ALA A 43 -6.08 32.51 -31.62
C ALA A 43 -7.04 33.16 -30.61
N ALA A 44 -8.28 32.65 -30.52
CA ALA A 44 -9.26 33.13 -29.56
C ALA A 44 -8.91 32.76 -28.11
N VAL A 45 -8.28 31.61 -27.85
CA VAL A 45 -7.92 31.17 -26.49
C VAL A 45 -6.65 31.87 -25.98
N PHE A 46 -5.62 32.01 -26.82
CA PHE A 46 -4.30 32.53 -26.45
C PHE A 46 -4.16 34.03 -26.74
N THR A 47 -5.00 34.87 -26.13
CA THR A 47 -4.78 36.31 -26.13
C THR A 47 -3.81 36.68 -25.00
N GLY A 48 -2.88 37.60 -25.26
CA GLY A 48 -1.93 38.09 -24.25
C GLY A 48 -0.80 37.08 -23.91
N LEU A 49 -0.17 36.48 -24.94
CA LEU A 49 1.03 35.67 -24.76
C LEU A 49 2.17 36.53 -24.19
N PRO A 50 2.93 36.06 -23.19
CA PRO A 50 4.16 36.69 -22.77
C PRO A 50 5.14 36.81 -23.91
N GLU A 51 5.95 37.88 -23.94
CA GLU A 51 6.92 38.14 -25.01
C GLU A 51 7.91 36.93 -25.14
N GLY A 52 8.08 36.45 -26.38
CA GLY A 52 8.92 35.27 -26.64
C GLY A 52 8.34 33.89 -26.25
N ALA A 53 7.11 33.86 -25.72
CA ALA A 53 6.43 32.62 -25.42
C ALA A 53 5.46 32.19 -26.51
N PHE A 54 5.24 30.89 -26.69
CA PHE A 54 4.39 30.32 -27.73
C PHE A 54 3.41 29.30 -27.17
N ALA A 55 2.20 29.24 -27.76
CA ALA A 55 1.24 28.18 -27.50
C ALA A 55 1.80 26.85 -28.05
N ALA A 56 1.54 25.75 -27.33
CA ALA A 56 1.97 24.42 -27.72
C ALA A 56 0.82 23.60 -28.29
N VAL A 57 1.04 22.92 -29.43
CA VAL A 57 0.12 21.95 -30.01
C VAL A 57 0.82 20.59 -30.19
N CYS A 58 0.01 19.52 -30.19
CA CYS A 58 0.47 18.18 -30.47
C CYS A 58 -0.51 17.49 -31.43
N SER A 59 -0.02 16.91 -32.51
CA SER A 59 -0.81 16.16 -33.48
C SER A 59 -0.30 14.72 -33.55
N LYS A 60 -1.22 13.73 -33.49
CA LYS A 60 -0.88 12.31 -33.49
C LYS A 60 -1.85 11.52 -34.37
N SER A 61 -1.32 10.68 -35.26
CA SER A 61 -2.10 9.68 -35.96
C SER A 61 -2.34 8.43 -35.09
N GLY A 62 -3.40 7.69 -35.37
CA GLY A 62 -3.72 6.41 -34.72
C GLY A 62 -4.09 6.51 -33.23
N ASP A 63 -3.75 5.48 -32.43
CA ASP A 63 -4.09 5.47 -31.00
C ASP A 63 -3.17 6.42 -30.21
N PRO A 64 -3.75 7.44 -29.55
CA PRO A 64 -2.98 8.39 -28.73
C PRO A 64 -2.37 7.74 -27.48
N GLY A 65 -2.84 6.55 -27.05
CA GLY A 65 -2.31 5.81 -25.90
C GLY A 65 -0.90 5.25 -26.09
N LEU A 66 -0.40 5.16 -27.33
CA LEU A 66 0.91 4.59 -27.65
C LEU A 66 2.11 5.50 -27.36
N GLY A 67 1.96 6.58 -26.61
CA GLY A 67 3.05 7.49 -26.23
C GLY A 67 3.40 8.55 -27.29
N GLY A 68 4.59 9.20 -27.17
CA GLY A 68 5.11 10.14 -28.18
C GLY A 68 4.37 11.48 -28.24
N TRP A 69 4.31 12.24 -27.12
CA TRP A 69 3.70 13.58 -27.06
C TRP A 69 4.71 14.67 -27.43
N LEU A 70 4.87 14.90 -28.73
CA LEU A 70 5.79 15.93 -29.25
C LEU A 70 5.06 17.27 -29.35
N ALA A 71 5.58 18.26 -28.64
CA ALA A 71 5.08 19.61 -28.70
C ALA A 71 5.68 20.35 -29.91
N SER A 72 4.83 21.05 -30.65
CA SER A 72 5.21 21.98 -31.70
C SER A 72 4.66 23.37 -31.39
N ARG A 73 5.29 24.41 -31.87
CA ARG A 73 4.79 25.79 -31.76
C ARG A 73 3.54 25.92 -32.61
N ALA A 74 2.45 26.40 -31.99
CA ALA A 74 1.17 26.58 -32.69
C ALA A 74 1.26 27.50 -33.89
N ASP A 75 1.99 28.61 -33.78
CA ASP A 75 2.16 29.60 -34.84
C ASP A 75 2.81 29.03 -36.12
N GLN A 76 3.58 27.93 -35.99
CA GLN A 76 4.26 27.30 -37.13
C GLN A 76 3.43 26.21 -37.80
N VAL A 77 2.60 25.46 -37.04
CA VAL A 77 2.00 24.23 -37.54
C VAL A 77 0.48 24.18 -37.50
N VAL A 78 -0.21 25.18 -36.94
CA VAL A 78 -1.67 25.14 -36.75
C VAL A 78 -2.45 24.96 -38.04
N ASN A 79 -2.00 25.58 -39.13
CA ASN A 79 -2.64 25.50 -40.46
C ASN A 79 -2.36 24.19 -41.20
N THR A 80 -1.48 23.33 -40.65
CA THR A 80 -1.11 22.03 -41.23
C THR A 80 -1.60 20.85 -40.39
N LEU A 81 -2.37 21.09 -39.35
CA LEU A 81 -2.96 20.05 -38.51
C LEU A 81 -4.04 19.27 -39.28
N ALA A 82 -3.80 18.03 -39.61
CA ALA A 82 -4.75 17.18 -40.31
C ALA A 82 -5.97 16.89 -39.42
N ALA A 83 -7.18 17.02 -39.95
CA ALA A 83 -8.43 16.83 -39.23
C ALA A 83 -8.62 15.37 -38.73
N GLU A 84 -8.04 14.43 -39.44
CA GLU A 84 -8.04 13.00 -39.17
C GLU A 84 -6.99 12.57 -38.11
N ASN A 85 -6.32 13.52 -37.49
CA ASN A 85 -5.39 13.26 -36.41
C ASN A 85 -6.00 13.61 -35.03
N ASN A 86 -5.42 13.02 -33.98
CA ASN A 86 -5.64 13.43 -32.61
C ASN A 86 -4.91 14.76 -32.35
N ASN A 87 -5.60 15.87 -32.50
CA ASN A 87 -5.05 17.22 -32.32
C ASN A 87 -5.29 17.72 -30.92
N TYR A 88 -4.25 18.27 -30.29
CA TYR A 88 -4.29 18.76 -28.92
C TYR A 88 -3.66 20.13 -28.78
N LEU A 89 -4.15 20.88 -27.79
CA LEU A 89 -3.67 22.20 -27.38
C LEU A 89 -3.19 22.14 -25.93
N GLY A 90 -2.01 22.68 -25.65
CA GLY A 90 -1.52 22.84 -24.27
C GLY A 90 -2.29 23.94 -23.54
N CYS A 91 -2.60 23.76 -22.24
CA CYS A 91 -3.29 24.78 -21.44
C CYS A 91 -2.42 26.01 -21.15
N SER A 92 -1.12 25.91 -21.38
CA SER A 92 -0.11 26.92 -21.09
C SER A 92 0.72 27.29 -22.32
N SER A 93 1.32 28.47 -22.29
CA SER A 93 2.40 28.88 -23.20
C SER A 93 3.77 28.55 -22.62
N PHE A 94 4.76 28.42 -23.51
CA PHE A 94 6.12 28.01 -23.17
C PHE A 94 7.17 28.81 -23.90
N TYR A 95 8.32 29.02 -23.25
CA TYR A 95 9.51 29.55 -23.89
C TYR A 95 10.26 28.47 -24.67
N PRO A 96 10.88 28.78 -25.83
CA PRO A 96 11.84 27.89 -26.47
C PRO A 96 13.03 27.61 -25.54
N HIS A 97 13.73 26.51 -25.79
CA HIS A 97 15.02 26.27 -25.15
C HIS A 97 16.12 27.17 -25.76
N ASP A 98 17.25 27.31 -25.10
CA ASP A 98 18.39 28.11 -25.54
C ASP A 98 18.95 27.64 -26.89
N ASP A 99 18.77 26.35 -27.21
CA ASP A 99 19.17 25.75 -28.50
C ASP A 99 18.12 25.94 -29.61
N GLY A 100 17.07 26.72 -29.36
CA GLY A 100 15.96 26.97 -30.29
C GLY A 100 14.93 25.83 -30.37
N SER A 101 15.13 24.70 -29.70
CA SER A 101 14.15 23.62 -29.67
C SER A 101 12.91 24.00 -28.83
N PHE A 102 11.76 23.43 -29.18
CA PHE A 102 10.51 23.73 -28.46
C PHE A 102 9.94 22.47 -27.81
N LYS A 103 9.73 22.52 -26.50
CA LYS A 103 9.15 21.43 -25.70
C LYS A 103 8.26 22.00 -24.61
N ALA A 104 7.03 21.50 -24.50
CA ALA A 104 6.07 21.89 -23.46
C ALA A 104 6.44 21.23 -22.11
N ARG A 105 7.47 21.77 -21.42
CA ARG A 105 7.94 21.28 -20.12
C ARG A 105 7.75 22.33 -19.04
N LYS A 106 7.61 21.91 -17.79
CA LYS A 106 7.48 22.81 -16.63
C LYS A 106 8.59 23.87 -16.53
N ALA A 107 9.81 23.51 -16.89
CA ALA A 107 10.96 24.44 -16.87
C ALA A 107 10.85 25.59 -17.88
N GLN A 108 10.11 25.40 -18.99
CA GLN A 108 9.86 26.40 -20.01
C GLN A 108 8.49 27.07 -19.88
N PHE A 109 7.77 26.80 -18.79
CA PHE A 109 6.45 27.41 -18.54
C PHE A 109 6.52 28.95 -18.55
N ALA A 110 5.64 29.58 -19.33
CA ALA A 110 5.52 31.03 -19.42
C ALA A 110 4.25 31.52 -18.73
N ALA A 111 3.08 31.01 -19.13
CA ALA A 111 1.80 31.36 -18.49
C ALA A 111 0.72 30.30 -18.75
N CYS A 112 -0.23 30.14 -17.83
CA CYS A 112 -1.45 29.37 -17.99
C CYS A 112 -2.56 30.28 -18.55
N HIS A 113 -3.20 29.85 -19.63
CA HIS A 113 -4.23 30.66 -20.35
C HIS A 113 -5.65 30.19 -20.12
N PHE A 114 -5.85 28.92 -19.80
CA PHE A 114 -7.15 28.36 -19.45
C PHE A 114 -7.03 27.16 -18.52
N LEU A 115 -8.09 26.91 -17.75
CA LEU A 115 -8.25 25.69 -16.99
C LEU A 115 -9.07 24.71 -17.82
N MET A 116 -8.61 23.48 -17.97
CA MET A 116 -9.34 22.41 -18.64
C MET A 116 -9.98 21.48 -17.62
N LEU A 117 -11.30 21.29 -17.72
CA LEU A 117 -12.09 20.31 -17.01
C LEU A 117 -12.21 19.06 -17.86
N ASP A 118 -12.04 17.88 -17.27
CA ASP A 118 -12.00 16.60 -17.99
C ASP A 118 -13.07 15.63 -17.49
N ASP A 119 -13.46 14.69 -18.36
CA ASP A 119 -14.46 13.64 -18.12
C ASP A 119 -15.84 14.16 -17.69
N LEU A 120 -16.25 15.35 -18.22
CA LEU A 120 -17.57 15.93 -18.02
C LEU A 120 -18.63 15.08 -18.74
N GLY A 121 -19.69 14.73 -18.04
CA GLY A 121 -20.75 13.84 -18.53
C GLY A 121 -20.50 12.36 -18.23
N ALA A 122 -19.23 11.93 -18.13
CA ALA A 122 -18.88 10.55 -17.81
C ALA A 122 -18.63 10.35 -16.31
N LYS A 123 -17.65 11.05 -15.74
CA LYS A 123 -17.32 10.97 -14.31
C LYS A 123 -17.88 12.18 -13.53
N VAL A 124 -17.85 13.35 -14.12
CA VAL A 124 -18.38 14.59 -13.53
C VAL A 124 -19.69 14.93 -14.24
N LYS A 125 -20.80 14.97 -13.50
CA LYS A 125 -22.10 15.31 -14.06
C LYS A 125 -22.13 16.79 -14.47
N LEU A 126 -22.63 17.08 -15.68
CA LEU A 126 -22.72 18.45 -16.22
C LEU A 126 -23.62 19.38 -15.39
N ASP A 127 -24.64 18.85 -14.72
CA ASP A 127 -25.52 19.60 -13.83
C ASP A 127 -24.78 20.24 -12.64
N ARG A 128 -23.63 19.75 -12.25
CA ARG A 128 -22.79 20.35 -11.21
C ARG A 128 -22.16 21.69 -11.61
N LEU A 129 -22.11 21.99 -12.90
CA LEU A 129 -21.68 23.28 -13.45
C LEU A 129 -22.87 24.18 -13.77
N SER A 130 -24.07 23.79 -13.32
CA SER A 130 -25.29 24.61 -13.52
C SER A 130 -25.11 26.00 -12.91
N GLY A 131 -25.30 27.04 -13.75
CA GLY A 131 -25.08 28.47 -13.38
C GLY A 131 -23.65 28.97 -13.63
N PHE A 132 -22.71 28.13 -14.08
CA PHE A 132 -21.38 28.52 -14.54
C PHE A 132 -21.23 28.26 -16.06
N GLU A 133 -21.05 29.31 -16.85
CA GLU A 133 -20.90 29.17 -18.30
C GLU A 133 -19.45 28.88 -18.66
N LEU A 134 -19.20 27.71 -19.24
CA LEU A 134 -17.87 27.38 -19.78
C LEU A 134 -17.55 28.25 -21.00
N SER A 135 -16.27 28.56 -21.20
CA SER A 135 -15.80 29.28 -22.39
C SER A 135 -15.90 28.41 -23.65
N TRP A 136 -15.74 27.09 -23.48
CA TRP A 136 -15.97 26.12 -24.53
C TRP A 136 -16.28 24.73 -23.94
N LEU A 137 -16.96 23.87 -24.74
CA LEU A 137 -17.24 22.50 -24.42
C LEU A 137 -17.07 21.64 -25.69
N ILE A 138 -16.19 20.65 -25.64
CA ILE A 138 -15.91 19.72 -26.74
C ILE A 138 -16.28 18.31 -26.32
N GLU A 139 -17.12 17.62 -27.08
CA GLU A 139 -17.37 16.20 -26.94
C GLU A 139 -16.18 15.41 -27.52
N THR A 140 -15.50 14.65 -26.70
CA THR A 140 -14.26 13.95 -27.04
C THR A 140 -14.45 12.42 -27.21
N SER A 141 -15.58 11.90 -26.78
CA SER A 141 -16.11 10.56 -27.00
C SER A 141 -17.60 10.55 -26.62
N PRO A 142 -18.40 9.56 -27.03
CA PRO A 142 -19.85 9.57 -26.82
C PRO A 142 -20.24 9.88 -25.37
N GLY A 143 -20.92 11.02 -25.16
CA GLY A 143 -21.37 11.50 -23.85
C GLY A 143 -20.27 11.97 -22.90
N ASN A 144 -19.03 12.05 -23.33
CA ASN A 144 -17.92 12.53 -22.54
C ASN A 144 -17.29 13.79 -23.13
N HIS A 145 -17.12 14.82 -22.31
CA HIS A 145 -16.72 16.14 -22.75
C HIS A 145 -15.47 16.64 -22.02
N GLN A 146 -14.73 17.52 -22.69
CA GLN A 146 -13.76 18.42 -22.09
C GLN A 146 -14.31 19.85 -22.15
N GLY A 147 -14.23 20.56 -21.04
CA GLY A 147 -14.64 21.95 -20.93
C GLY A 147 -13.47 22.87 -20.61
N GLY A 148 -13.50 24.11 -21.08
CA GLY A 148 -12.48 25.10 -20.79
C GLY A 148 -13.01 26.35 -20.14
N ILE A 149 -12.24 26.88 -19.20
CA ILE A 149 -12.44 28.15 -18.54
C ILE A 149 -11.28 29.05 -18.96
N ILE A 150 -11.51 29.95 -19.92
CA ILE A 150 -10.48 30.87 -20.42
C ILE A 150 -10.25 31.97 -19.36
N LEU A 151 -8.99 32.21 -19.03
CA LEU A 151 -8.60 33.25 -18.09
C LEU A 151 -8.64 34.64 -18.76
N ALA A 152 -9.17 35.62 -18.05
CA ALA A 152 -9.20 37.02 -18.53
C ALA A 152 -7.78 37.60 -18.65
N GLN A 153 -6.88 37.15 -17.78
CA GLN A 153 -5.43 37.41 -17.82
C GLN A 153 -4.68 36.09 -17.59
N PRO A 154 -3.65 35.80 -18.39
CA PRO A 154 -2.83 34.59 -18.20
C PRO A 154 -2.13 34.59 -16.82
N ILE A 155 -2.13 33.47 -16.15
CA ILE A 155 -1.44 33.28 -14.87
C ILE A 155 0.01 32.91 -15.14
N THR A 156 0.95 33.79 -14.82
CA THR A 156 2.39 33.56 -14.99
C THR A 156 3.01 32.81 -13.80
N ASP A 157 2.37 32.84 -12.61
CA ASP A 157 2.79 31.99 -11.48
C ASP A 157 2.18 30.59 -11.61
N GLY A 158 3.04 29.61 -11.92
CA GLY A 158 2.65 28.22 -12.05
C GLY A 158 2.07 27.62 -10.76
N ALA A 159 2.49 28.08 -9.58
CA ALA A 159 1.96 27.60 -8.31
C ALA A 159 0.51 28.06 -8.09
N VAL A 160 0.18 29.29 -8.50
CA VAL A 160 -1.19 29.81 -8.46
C VAL A 160 -2.09 29.04 -9.41
N ALA A 161 -1.64 28.77 -10.65
CA ALA A 161 -2.40 27.98 -11.63
C ALA A 161 -2.69 26.56 -11.11
N VAL A 162 -1.71 25.91 -10.51
CA VAL A 162 -1.87 24.55 -9.91
C VAL A 162 -2.84 24.58 -8.73
N ARG A 163 -2.75 25.59 -7.86
CA ARG A 163 -3.68 25.72 -6.72
C ARG A 163 -5.13 25.90 -7.16
N LEU A 164 -5.37 26.71 -8.19
CA LEU A 164 -6.71 26.94 -8.71
C LEU A 164 -7.30 25.66 -9.33
N LEU A 165 -6.53 24.93 -10.14
CA LEU A 165 -7.00 23.66 -10.69
C LEU A 165 -7.27 22.62 -9.61
N ASN A 166 -6.39 22.52 -8.60
CA ASN A 166 -6.60 21.59 -7.49
C ASN A 166 -7.89 21.92 -6.72
N ALA A 167 -8.20 23.20 -6.50
CA ALA A 167 -9.45 23.59 -5.86
C ALA A 167 -10.69 23.18 -6.68
N VAL A 168 -10.61 23.25 -8.01
CA VAL A 168 -11.68 22.77 -8.91
C VAL A 168 -11.84 21.25 -8.82
N ILE A 169 -10.73 20.52 -8.74
CA ILE A 169 -10.73 19.05 -8.56
C ILE A 169 -11.27 18.66 -7.18
N ASP A 170 -10.81 19.32 -6.13
CA ASP A 170 -11.24 19.06 -4.74
C ASP A 170 -12.75 19.36 -4.55
N ALA A 171 -13.28 20.33 -5.27
CA ALA A 171 -14.71 20.58 -5.36
C ALA A 171 -15.47 19.50 -6.16
N GLY A 172 -14.77 18.53 -6.77
CA GLY A 172 -15.35 17.47 -7.60
C GLY A 172 -15.98 17.96 -8.91
N LEU A 173 -15.46 19.05 -9.46
CA LEU A 173 -15.90 19.66 -10.72
C LEU A 173 -15.01 19.27 -11.92
N CYS A 174 -14.00 18.45 -11.67
CA CYS A 174 -13.09 17.91 -12.69
C CYS A 174 -12.61 16.51 -12.25
N ASP A 175 -12.27 15.64 -13.19
CA ASP A 175 -11.69 14.34 -12.87
C ASP A 175 -10.40 14.48 -12.03
N THR A 176 -10.26 13.61 -11.02
CA THR A 176 -9.11 13.61 -10.09
C THR A 176 -7.77 13.34 -10.78
N GLY A 177 -7.78 12.67 -11.95
CA GLY A 177 -6.61 12.49 -12.81
C GLY A 177 -6.17 13.76 -13.55
N ALA A 178 -6.96 14.83 -13.48
CA ALA A 178 -6.72 16.08 -14.19
C ALA A 178 -5.75 17.03 -13.46
N THR A 179 -4.66 16.52 -12.90
CA THR A 179 -3.63 17.31 -12.23
C THR A 179 -2.61 17.89 -13.21
N GLY A 180 -1.99 19.02 -12.85
CA GLY A 180 -0.87 19.62 -13.57
C GLY A 180 -1.26 20.43 -14.79
N PRO A 181 -1.91 21.62 -14.63
CA PRO A 181 -2.34 22.49 -15.75
C PRO A 181 -1.17 22.99 -16.59
N LEU A 182 0.04 23.06 -16.02
CA LEU A 182 1.22 23.65 -16.67
C LEU A 182 1.66 22.91 -17.94
N SER A 183 1.35 21.63 -18.08
CA SER A 183 1.78 20.82 -19.24
C SER A 183 0.67 19.92 -19.78
N ARG A 184 -0.57 20.23 -19.48
CA ARG A 184 -1.72 19.41 -19.85
C ARG A 184 -2.19 19.70 -21.27
N TRP A 185 -2.75 18.66 -21.90
CA TRP A 185 -3.23 18.71 -23.27
C TRP A 185 -4.77 18.63 -23.32
N ALA A 186 -5.43 19.65 -23.87
CA ALA A 186 -6.84 19.66 -24.22
C ALA A 186 -7.01 19.26 -25.69
N ARG A 187 -8.11 18.63 -26.06
CA ARG A 187 -8.42 18.35 -27.47
C ARG A 187 -8.83 19.63 -28.19
N LEU A 188 -8.40 19.73 -29.45
CA LEU A 188 -8.86 20.76 -30.37
C LEU A 188 -10.22 20.37 -30.97
N PRO A 189 -11.03 21.35 -31.43
CA PRO A 189 -12.35 21.10 -32.00
C PRO A 189 -12.28 20.28 -33.30
N VAL A 190 -11.28 20.52 -34.15
CA VAL A 190 -11.08 19.76 -35.37
C VAL A 190 -10.02 18.65 -35.10
N ALA A 191 -10.52 17.52 -34.63
CA ALA A 191 -9.70 16.38 -34.21
C ALA A 191 -10.50 15.09 -34.15
N ILE A 192 -9.81 13.94 -34.18
CA ILE A 192 -10.41 12.64 -33.88
C ILE A 192 -10.02 12.17 -32.47
N ASN A 193 -10.78 11.20 -31.93
CA ASN A 193 -10.35 10.36 -30.82
C ASN A 193 -9.99 8.96 -31.36
N GLY A 194 -8.71 8.77 -31.64
CA GLY A 194 -8.18 7.53 -32.24
C GLY A 194 -8.05 6.34 -31.27
N LYS A 195 -8.63 6.42 -30.05
CA LYS A 195 -8.66 5.26 -29.13
C LYS A 195 -9.59 4.18 -29.69
N PRO A 196 -9.15 2.92 -29.88
CA PRO A 196 -9.96 1.85 -30.52
C PRO A 196 -11.33 1.62 -29.87
N LYS A 197 -11.45 1.83 -28.57
CA LYS A 197 -12.71 1.65 -27.81
C LYS A 197 -13.82 2.64 -28.17
N TYR A 198 -13.49 3.71 -28.87
CA TYR A 198 -14.45 4.74 -29.29
C TYR A 198 -14.70 4.73 -30.81
N ALA A 199 -14.06 3.81 -31.53
CA ALA A 199 -14.36 3.60 -32.95
C ALA A 199 -15.79 3.11 -33.12
N ASP A 200 -16.42 3.49 -34.24
CA ASP A 200 -17.72 2.99 -34.62
C ASP A 200 -17.70 1.50 -35.07
N LYS A 201 -18.85 0.96 -35.47
CA LYS A 201 -18.98 -0.46 -35.92
C LYS A 201 -18.16 -0.78 -37.15
N VAL A 202 -17.75 0.22 -37.94
CA VAL A 202 -16.96 0.09 -39.17
C VAL A 202 -15.46 0.34 -38.91
N GLY A 203 -15.10 0.74 -37.67
CA GLY A 203 -13.73 1.04 -37.26
C GLY A 203 -13.31 2.50 -37.46
N ALA A 204 -14.23 3.39 -37.84
CA ALA A 204 -13.91 4.83 -37.94
C ALA A 204 -13.77 5.48 -36.56
N PRO A 205 -12.72 6.30 -36.32
CA PRO A 205 -12.49 6.96 -35.04
C PRO A 205 -13.57 7.99 -34.76
N PHE A 206 -13.86 8.23 -33.47
CA PHE A 206 -14.82 9.24 -33.05
C PHE A 206 -14.32 10.65 -33.43
N GLN A 207 -15.17 11.43 -34.13
CA GLN A 207 -14.89 12.84 -34.46
C GLN A 207 -15.24 13.71 -33.26
N CYS A 208 -14.29 14.53 -32.80
CA CYS A 208 -14.56 15.50 -31.74
C CYS A 208 -15.55 16.58 -32.25
N ARG A 209 -16.44 17.05 -31.36
CA ARG A 209 -17.47 18.03 -31.71
C ARG A 209 -17.46 19.19 -30.73
N LEU A 210 -17.42 20.41 -31.22
CA LEU A 210 -17.54 21.61 -30.41
C LEU A 210 -19.04 21.84 -30.09
N ILE A 211 -19.40 21.66 -28.82
CA ILE A 211 -20.80 21.75 -28.35
C ILE A 211 -21.14 23.17 -27.91
N GLU A 212 -20.19 23.83 -27.26
CA GLU A 212 -20.36 25.25 -26.81
C GLU A 212 -19.12 26.02 -27.15
N TRP A 213 -19.32 27.27 -27.62
CA TRP A 213 -18.23 28.16 -27.95
C TRP A 213 -18.57 29.60 -27.55
N ARG A 214 -17.90 30.09 -26.49
CA ARG A 214 -18.06 31.43 -25.91
C ARG A 214 -16.69 32.06 -25.65
N PRO A 215 -15.90 32.41 -26.69
CA PRO A 215 -14.50 32.85 -26.52
C PRO A 215 -14.36 34.14 -25.73
N ASN A 216 -15.44 34.98 -25.73
CA ASN A 216 -15.51 36.24 -24.99
C ASN A 216 -15.83 36.01 -23.50
N LYS A 217 -16.26 34.83 -23.12
CA LYS A 217 -16.49 34.47 -21.72
C LYS A 217 -15.18 34.13 -21.08
N ARG A 218 -14.59 35.08 -20.38
CA ARG A 218 -13.31 34.99 -19.71
C ARG A 218 -13.47 35.32 -18.25
N TYR A 219 -12.66 34.67 -17.39
CA TYR A 219 -12.79 34.77 -15.95
C TYR A 219 -11.49 35.19 -15.30
N LEU A 220 -11.57 36.10 -14.33
CA LEU A 220 -10.47 36.28 -13.37
C LEU A 220 -10.39 35.09 -12.40
N PRO A 221 -9.21 34.74 -11.90
CA PRO A 221 -9.06 33.65 -10.95
C PRO A 221 -10.01 33.75 -9.75
N GLN A 222 -10.22 34.96 -9.23
CA GLN A 222 -11.14 35.20 -8.10
C GLN A 222 -12.59 34.93 -8.49
N GLU A 223 -13.03 35.33 -9.69
CA GLU A 223 -14.39 35.04 -10.17
C GLU A 223 -14.66 33.54 -10.28
N ILE A 224 -13.66 32.75 -10.66
CA ILE A 224 -13.76 31.27 -10.70
C ILE A 224 -13.96 30.75 -9.27
N VAL A 225 -13.16 31.24 -8.31
CA VAL A 225 -13.25 30.87 -6.90
C VAL A 225 -14.62 31.18 -6.32
N ASP A 226 -15.11 32.42 -6.55
CA ASP A 226 -16.35 32.87 -5.95
C ASP A 226 -17.58 32.18 -6.57
N ARG A 227 -17.63 32.06 -7.91
CA ARG A 227 -18.77 31.46 -8.61
C ARG A 227 -18.88 29.95 -8.43
N LEU A 228 -17.73 29.25 -8.35
CA LEU A 228 -17.70 27.82 -8.13
C LEU A 228 -17.56 27.45 -6.64
N GLN A 229 -17.54 28.47 -5.75
CA GLN A 229 -17.41 28.32 -4.29
C GLN A 229 -16.21 27.43 -3.90
N LEU A 230 -15.04 27.73 -4.48
CA LEU A 230 -13.84 26.93 -4.29
C LEU A 230 -13.10 27.30 -3.01
N GLU A 231 -12.64 26.30 -2.27
CA GLU A 231 -11.72 26.50 -1.16
C GLU A 231 -10.26 26.41 -1.65
N LEU A 232 -9.57 27.55 -1.71
CA LEU A 232 -8.14 27.58 -2.05
C LEU A 232 -7.30 27.11 -0.86
N ALA A 233 -6.53 26.03 -1.01
CA ALA A 233 -5.57 25.59 0.01
C ALA A 233 -4.55 26.70 0.32
N PRO A 234 -4.15 26.92 1.61
CA PRO A 234 -3.12 27.88 1.97
C PRO A 234 -1.80 27.56 1.25
N ALA A 235 -1.03 28.58 0.88
CA ALA A 235 0.27 28.40 0.27
C ALA A 235 1.16 27.59 1.26
N GLY A 236 1.51 26.35 0.93
CA GLY A 236 2.45 25.52 1.71
C GLY A 236 1.94 24.20 2.29
N ARG A 237 0.71 23.73 1.99
CA ARG A 237 0.29 22.37 2.36
C ARG A 237 -0.55 21.73 1.25
N PRO A 238 -0.17 20.54 0.70
CA PRO A 238 -1.07 19.77 -0.18
C PRO A 238 -2.23 19.18 0.65
N LYS A 239 -3.46 19.50 0.28
CA LYS A 239 -4.67 18.84 0.81
C LYS A 239 -4.85 17.47 0.15
N LYS A 240 -5.25 16.48 0.95
CA LYS A 240 -5.60 15.12 0.52
C LYS A 240 -6.91 15.11 -0.25
N THR A 241 -6.89 14.57 -1.45
CA THR A 241 -8.09 14.24 -2.24
C THR A 241 -8.55 12.82 -1.94
N ALA A 242 -9.82 12.65 -1.67
CA ALA A 242 -10.44 11.33 -1.51
C ALA A 242 -10.55 10.65 -2.88
N THR A 243 -10.05 9.43 -2.98
CA THR A 243 -10.08 8.64 -4.22
C THR A 243 -10.97 7.43 -4.06
N LEU A 244 -11.94 7.30 -4.92
CA LEU A 244 -12.64 6.04 -5.18
C LEU A 244 -12.59 5.80 -6.69
N SER A 245 -11.74 4.92 -7.12
CA SER A 245 -11.90 3.93 -8.21
C SER A 245 -10.55 3.36 -8.65
N ALA A 246 -10.54 2.07 -8.95
CA ALA A 246 -9.40 1.24 -9.27
C ALA A 246 -8.59 1.75 -10.48
N PRO A 247 -7.26 1.60 -10.49
CA PRO A 247 -6.43 2.07 -11.58
C PRO A 247 -6.43 1.09 -12.75
N SER A 248 -6.66 1.60 -13.94
CA SER A 248 -6.26 0.94 -15.17
C SER A 248 -4.73 1.04 -15.32
N THR A 249 -4.11 -0.04 -15.73
CA THR A 249 -2.68 -0.36 -15.69
C THR A 249 -1.75 0.48 -16.59
N ASN A 250 -2.08 1.72 -16.95
CA ASN A 250 -1.27 2.49 -17.92
C ASN A 250 -0.85 3.90 -17.48
N ALA A 251 -0.82 4.23 -16.17
CA ALA A 251 -0.41 5.55 -15.68
C ALA A 251 0.92 5.53 -14.90
N LEU A 252 1.88 4.70 -15.30
CA LEU A 252 3.15 4.50 -14.57
C LEU A 252 4.33 5.34 -15.10
N HIS A 253 4.09 6.51 -15.72
CA HIS A 253 5.24 7.24 -16.30
C HIS A 253 5.37 8.72 -15.99
N SER A 254 4.79 9.23 -14.88
CA SER A 254 5.06 10.63 -14.52
C SER A 254 4.95 11.01 -13.03
N ILE A 255 5.15 10.07 -12.10
CA ILE A 255 5.27 10.39 -10.68
C ILE A 255 6.66 9.95 -10.21
N GLY A 256 7.64 10.75 -10.52
CA GLY A 256 8.96 10.60 -9.96
C GLY A 256 9.54 11.96 -9.71
N ASN A 257 9.30 12.51 -8.52
CA ASN A 257 10.23 13.34 -7.77
C ASN A 257 9.70 13.87 -6.43
N ASP A 258 8.37 13.81 -6.14
CA ASP A 258 7.85 14.41 -4.90
C ASP A 258 7.52 13.39 -3.78
N VAL A 259 7.82 12.09 -3.97
CA VAL A 259 7.58 11.06 -2.94
C VAL A 259 8.79 10.85 -2.03
N ASP A 260 9.92 11.49 -2.34
CA ASP A 260 11.17 11.33 -1.59
C ASP A 260 11.21 12.10 -0.25
N GLU A 261 10.26 12.99 0.03
CA GLU A 261 10.33 13.85 1.22
C GLU A 261 9.59 13.35 2.47
N VAL A 262 8.81 12.27 2.38
CA VAL A 262 7.97 11.81 3.50
C VAL A 262 8.44 10.51 4.16
N LEU A 263 9.37 9.75 3.55
CA LEU A 263 9.83 8.46 4.06
C LEU A 263 11.32 8.31 4.24
N THR A 264 12.06 9.29 3.86
CA THR A 264 13.42 9.38 4.38
C THR A 264 13.33 9.96 5.78
N PRO A 265 14.08 9.46 6.76
CA PRO A 265 14.69 10.36 7.69
C PRO A 265 15.28 11.44 6.80
N LYS A 266 14.78 12.74 6.87
CA LYS A 266 15.21 13.94 6.12
C LYS A 266 16.42 13.61 5.29
N ALA A 267 16.33 13.54 3.94
CA ALA A 267 17.42 13.07 3.08
C ALA A 267 18.68 13.55 3.74
N ALA A 268 19.54 12.61 4.20
CA ALA A 268 20.41 12.89 5.33
C ALA A 268 21.09 14.17 4.99
N GLU A 269 20.72 15.24 5.66
CA GLU A 269 21.13 16.60 5.34
C GLU A 269 22.62 16.53 5.12
N ASN A 270 23.12 17.10 4.06
CA ASN A 270 24.55 17.03 3.76
C ASN A 270 25.33 17.13 5.07
N PRO A 271 26.19 16.15 5.41
CA PRO A 271 26.81 16.08 6.74
C PRO A 271 27.55 17.36 7.12
N VAL A 272 28.06 18.10 6.13
CA VAL A 272 28.73 19.39 6.31
C VAL A 272 27.70 20.47 6.65
N VAL A 273 26.56 20.49 5.94
CA VAL A 273 25.47 21.44 6.23
C VAL A 273 24.88 21.18 7.61
N ALA A 274 24.67 19.93 7.98
CA ALA A 274 24.20 19.54 9.30
C ALA A 274 25.18 19.97 10.40
N ALA A 275 26.47 19.75 10.18
CA ALA A 275 27.52 20.17 11.14
C ALA A 275 27.67 21.70 11.24
N LEU A 276 27.48 22.44 10.14
CA LEU A 276 27.43 23.90 10.13
C LEU A 276 26.23 24.41 10.94
N LYS A 277 25.05 23.84 10.75
CA LYS A 277 23.85 24.20 11.54
C LYS A 277 24.02 23.88 13.01
N ALA A 278 24.54 22.71 13.34
CA ALA A 278 24.78 22.31 14.73
C ALA A 278 25.75 23.25 15.48
N ARG A 279 26.65 23.91 14.75
CA ARG A 279 27.61 24.88 15.32
C ARG A 279 27.19 26.35 15.18
N GLY A 280 25.98 26.61 14.64
CA GLY A 280 25.51 27.99 14.43
C GLY A 280 26.24 28.76 13.33
N LEU A 281 26.98 28.08 12.46
CA LEU A 281 27.77 28.67 11.36
C LEU A 281 27.01 28.73 10.04
N TYR A 282 25.86 28.09 9.92
CA TYR A 282 25.03 28.09 8.73
C TYR A 282 24.16 29.35 8.64
N LYS A 283 24.13 29.98 7.46
CA LYS A 283 23.29 31.16 7.21
C LYS A 283 22.13 30.81 6.29
N THR A 284 22.35 30.76 4.98
CA THR A 284 21.28 30.56 4.00
C THR A 284 21.76 29.71 2.81
N PRO A 285 20.86 28.96 2.12
CA PRO A 285 21.17 28.35 0.85
C PRO A 285 21.25 29.43 -0.25
N LEU A 286 22.27 29.37 -1.08
CA LEU A 286 22.47 30.26 -2.22
C LEU A 286 22.05 29.62 -3.58
N GLY A 287 21.49 28.40 -3.55
CA GLY A 287 21.12 27.61 -4.73
C GLY A 287 22.29 26.78 -5.31
N SER A 288 21.95 25.80 -6.15
CA SER A 288 22.93 24.92 -6.84
C SER A 288 23.98 24.27 -5.93
N GLY A 289 23.57 23.82 -4.72
CA GLY A 289 24.51 23.20 -3.77
C GLY A 289 25.51 24.18 -3.12
N LYS A 290 25.26 25.48 -3.20
CA LYS A 290 26.06 26.52 -2.54
C LYS A 290 25.33 27.03 -1.32
N HIS A 291 26.06 27.20 -0.20
CA HIS A 291 25.55 27.63 1.08
C HIS A 291 26.36 28.79 1.65
N ASP A 292 25.67 29.85 2.07
CA ASP A 292 26.28 30.93 2.82
C ASP A 292 26.51 30.49 4.26
N MET A 293 27.67 30.85 4.80
CA MET A 293 28.07 30.46 6.16
C MET A 293 28.94 31.49 6.83
N THR A 294 28.99 31.46 8.17
CA THR A 294 29.99 32.16 8.95
C THR A 294 31.33 31.45 8.82
N CYS A 295 32.37 32.18 8.49
CA CYS A 295 33.70 31.61 8.40
C CYS A 295 34.20 31.16 9.79
N PRO A 296 34.65 29.91 9.99
CA PRO A 296 35.18 29.46 11.27
C PRO A 296 36.36 30.29 11.79
N TRP A 297 37.04 30.95 10.88
CA TRP A 297 38.24 31.78 11.13
C TRP A 297 37.93 33.26 10.92
N VAL A 298 36.70 33.71 11.30
CA VAL A 298 36.28 35.13 11.17
C VAL A 298 37.18 36.11 11.93
N HIS A 299 37.76 35.67 13.03
CA HIS A 299 38.72 36.46 13.82
C HIS A 299 40.03 36.79 13.09
N GLU A 300 40.30 36.12 11.96
CA GLU A 300 41.43 36.44 11.06
C GLU A 300 40.99 37.39 9.92
N HIS A 301 39.73 37.80 9.85
CA HIS A 301 39.27 38.76 8.83
C HIS A 301 39.70 40.19 9.22
N THR A 302 39.96 41.03 8.22
CA THR A 302 40.10 42.48 8.43
C THR A 302 38.75 43.01 8.96
N ASP A 303 38.79 43.67 10.09
CA ASP A 303 37.63 44.20 10.81
C ASP A 303 36.61 43.12 11.32
N GLU A 304 37.06 41.88 11.45
CA GLU A 304 36.23 40.72 11.89
C GLU A 304 34.89 40.59 11.15
N LEU A 305 34.82 41.04 9.89
CA LEU A 305 33.56 41.00 9.11
C LEU A 305 33.17 39.58 8.74
N ASP A 306 31.92 39.18 9.13
CA ASP A 306 31.34 37.89 8.83
C ASP A 306 30.56 37.90 7.50
N THR A 307 31.29 38.06 6.39
CA THR A 307 30.75 38.07 5.02
C THR A 307 31.65 37.22 4.10
N GLY A 308 31.13 36.88 2.93
CA GLY A 308 31.92 36.30 1.83
C GLY A 308 32.49 34.89 2.06
N ALA A 309 31.96 34.09 2.98
CA ALA A 309 32.33 32.70 3.15
C ALA A 309 31.21 31.76 2.66
N ALA A 310 31.57 30.77 1.85
CA ALA A 310 30.60 29.80 1.31
C ALA A 310 31.13 28.37 1.32
N TYR A 311 30.24 27.43 1.59
CA TYR A 311 30.41 26.00 1.37
C TYR A 311 29.71 25.58 0.07
N PHE A 312 30.33 24.68 -0.68
CA PHE A 312 29.85 24.09 -1.92
C PHE A 312 29.71 22.59 -1.68
N GLU A 313 28.53 22.05 -1.96
CA GLU A 313 28.32 20.61 -1.86
C GLU A 313 29.21 19.84 -2.85
N PRO A 314 29.50 18.56 -2.56
CA PRO A 314 30.28 17.70 -3.46
C PRO A 314 29.66 17.63 -4.84
N ASP A 315 30.52 17.74 -5.86
CA ASP A 315 30.21 17.52 -7.26
C ASP A 315 31.26 16.61 -7.94
N GLU A 316 31.21 16.50 -9.26
CA GLU A 316 32.11 15.63 -10.04
C GLU A 316 33.56 16.11 -10.03
N LEU A 317 33.77 17.42 -9.98
CA LEU A 317 35.11 18.03 -9.99
C LEU A 317 35.67 18.12 -8.56
N TYR A 318 34.80 18.28 -7.58
CA TYR A 318 35.15 18.42 -6.16
C TYR A 318 34.44 17.35 -5.31
N PRO A 319 34.91 16.09 -5.28
CA PRO A 319 34.22 14.94 -4.67
C PRO A 319 33.93 15.08 -3.17
N VAL A 320 34.57 15.96 -2.44
CA VAL A 320 34.36 16.25 -1.04
C VAL A 320 33.74 17.64 -0.82
N GLY A 321 33.33 18.30 -1.88
CA GLY A 321 32.84 19.68 -1.86
C GLY A 321 33.93 20.73 -1.85
N GLY A 322 33.53 22.00 -1.70
CA GLY A 322 34.41 23.16 -1.70
C GLY A 322 34.15 24.10 -0.51
N PHE A 323 35.15 24.80 -0.07
CA PHE A 323 35.04 25.93 0.84
C PHE A 323 35.82 27.13 0.28
N CYS A 324 35.21 28.29 0.30
CA CYS A 324 35.84 29.51 -0.14
C CYS A 324 35.48 30.65 0.83
N CYS A 325 36.51 31.38 1.27
CA CYS A 325 36.36 32.65 1.96
C CYS A 325 37.00 33.75 1.12
N GLN A 326 36.37 34.92 0.99
CA GLN A 326 36.87 36.02 0.16
C GLN A 326 37.87 36.95 0.88
N HIS A 327 38.20 36.68 2.15
CA HIS A 327 39.07 37.48 3.00
C HIS A 327 40.55 37.04 2.90
N SER A 328 41.43 37.71 3.67
CA SER A 328 42.88 37.60 3.65
C SER A 328 43.47 36.21 3.78
N HIS A 329 42.71 35.24 4.29
CA HIS A 329 43.13 33.86 4.46
C HIS A 329 42.52 32.90 3.38
N ARG A 330 42.05 33.44 2.26
CA ARG A 330 41.46 32.67 1.14
C ARG A 330 42.32 31.49 0.70
N ASP A 331 43.62 31.69 0.65
CA ASP A 331 44.58 30.67 0.20
C ASP A 331 45.10 29.78 1.36
N LYS A 332 44.73 30.10 2.60
CA LYS A 332 45.13 29.35 3.79
C LYS A 332 44.19 28.22 4.14
N TYR A 333 42.86 28.45 4.06
CA TYR A 333 41.85 27.50 4.46
C TYR A 333 40.97 27.03 3.29
N HIS A 334 41.00 25.73 3.05
CA HIS A 334 40.21 25.05 2.01
C HIS A 334 39.28 24.02 2.62
N ILE A 335 38.54 23.28 1.81
CA ILE A 335 37.54 22.29 2.25
C ILE A 335 38.07 21.29 3.29
N ARG A 336 39.33 20.85 3.18
CA ARG A 336 39.93 19.93 4.15
C ARG A 336 39.98 20.54 5.56
N ALA A 337 40.36 21.79 5.68
CA ALA A 337 40.40 22.50 6.95
C ALA A 337 38.97 22.69 7.54
N LEU A 338 38.01 22.99 6.68
CA LEU A 338 36.59 23.06 7.09
C LEU A 338 36.08 21.70 7.60
N LEU A 339 36.34 20.62 6.90
CA LEU A 339 35.93 19.27 7.31
C LEU A 339 36.57 18.86 8.63
N GLU A 340 37.85 19.15 8.82
CA GLU A 340 38.58 18.90 10.08
C GLU A 340 38.00 19.72 11.21
N PHE A 341 37.75 21.00 11.02
CA PHE A 341 37.11 21.89 12.00
C PHE A 341 35.73 21.39 12.40
N LEU A 342 34.94 20.93 11.45
CA LEU A 342 33.60 20.40 11.67
C LEU A 342 33.59 18.97 12.24
N GLY A 343 34.70 18.26 12.21
CA GLY A 343 34.80 16.85 12.59
C GLY A 343 34.10 15.88 11.61
N VAL A 344 33.88 16.31 10.34
CA VAL A 344 33.27 15.51 9.29
C VAL A 344 34.36 14.76 8.53
N ARG A 345 34.23 13.42 8.45
CA ARG A 345 35.24 12.61 7.74
C ARG A 345 35.09 12.76 6.22
N ASN A 346 36.21 12.78 5.49
CA ASN A 346 36.22 12.83 4.02
C ASN A 346 35.34 11.76 3.35
N ALA A 347 35.21 10.57 3.96
CA ALA A 347 34.38 9.49 3.45
C ALA A 347 32.87 9.80 3.54
N GLU A 348 32.46 10.60 4.51
CA GLU A 348 31.07 11.00 4.75
C GLU A 348 30.63 12.17 3.83
N ALA A 349 31.58 12.96 3.36
CA ALA A 349 31.36 14.10 2.47
C ALA A 349 31.46 13.77 0.98
N ARG A 350 31.79 12.54 0.61
CA ARG A 350 32.07 12.17 -0.80
C ARG A 350 30.83 12.16 -1.70
N HIS A 351 31.08 12.50 -2.96
CA HIS A 351 30.17 12.32 -4.08
C HIS A 351 29.91 10.82 -4.37
N LYS A 352 28.86 10.51 -5.20
CA LYS A 352 28.48 9.16 -5.63
C LYS A 352 29.69 8.26 -5.91
N PRO A 353 29.68 7.01 -5.41
CA PRO A 353 30.71 6.04 -5.73
C PRO A 353 30.77 5.76 -7.23
N VAL A 354 31.95 5.47 -7.75
CA VAL A 354 32.17 5.13 -9.17
C VAL A 354 32.30 3.63 -9.34
N ILE A 355 31.47 3.06 -10.23
CA ILE A 355 31.52 1.65 -10.63
C ILE A 355 32.08 1.57 -12.04
N ARG A 356 33.29 1.02 -12.18
CA ARG A 356 33.94 0.81 -13.47
C ARG A 356 33.60 -0.56 -14.04
N VAL A 357 33.06 -0.57 -15.26
CA VAL A 357 32.70 -1.79 -15.98
C VAL A 357 33.97 -2.35 -16.66
N VAL A 358 34.56 -3.35 -15.99
CA VAL A 358 35.78 -4.01 -16.49
C VAL A 358 35.37 -5.32 -17.18
N ALA A 359 35.84 -5.52 -18.43
CA ALA A 359 35.62 -6.77 -19.15
C ALA A 359 36.35 -7.93 -18.45
N GLY A 360 35.62 -9.05 -18.22
CA GLY A 360 36.14 -10.20 -17.50
C GLY A 360 35.88 -10.21 -15.99
N ASP A 361 35.57 -9.06 -15.38
CA ASP A 361 35.32 -8.91 -13.93
C ASP A 361 33.82 -8.74 -13.59
N LEU A 362 32.95 -9.44 -14.32
CA LEU A 362 31.50 -9.34 -14.20
C LEU A 362 31.01 -9.44 -12.75
N HIS A 363 31.49 -10.44 -11.99
CA HIS A 363 31.08 -10.67 -10.62
C HIS A 363 31.43 -9.50 -9.68
N ARG A 364 32.61 -8.90 -9.84
CA ARG A 364 33.04 -7.74 -9.03
C ARG A 364 32.20 -6.51 -9.31
N VAL A 365 31.84 -6.30 -10.58
CA VAL A 365 30.97 -5.17 -10.98
C VAL A 365 29.56 -5.33 -10.41
N VAL A 366 29.01 -6.56 -10.46
CA VAL A 366 27.69 -6.87 -9.89
C VAL A 366 27.72 -6.76 -8.36
N ASP A 367 28.75 -7.30 -7.70
CA ASP A 367 28.94 -7.18 -6.25
C ASP A 367 29.04 -5.70 -5.80
N ALA A 368 29.79 -4.88 -6.55
CA ALA A 368 29.89 -3.46 -6.28
C ALA A 368 28.53 -2.75 -6.46
N ALA A 369 27.79 -3.09 -7.50
CA ALA A 369 26.45 -2.56 -7.75
C ALA A 369 25.46 -2.91 -6.60
N GLU A 370 25.45 -4.17 -6.15
CA GLU A 370 24.65 -4.61 -5.03
C GLU A 370 25.03 -3.87 -3.74
N LYS A 371 26.32 -3.73 -3.47
CA LYS A 371 26.84 -3.04 -2.29
C LYS A 371 26.40 -1.58 -2.25
N GLU A 372 26.51 -0.87 -3.38
CA GLU A 372 26.11 0.54 -3.42
C GLU A 372 24.58 0.70 -3.36
N LEU A 373 23.83 -0.24 -3.91
CA LEU A 373 22.37 -0.29 -3.74
C LEU A 373 21.98 -0.51 -2.27
N ALA A 374 22.67 -1.42 -1.57
CA ALA A 374 22.48 -1.69 -0.14
C ALA A 374 22.85 -0.49 0.74
N ASN A 375 23.96 0.21 0.43
CA ASN A 375 24.43 1.39 1.16
C ASN A 375 23.43 2.54 1.20
N ARG A 376 22.50 2.60 0.23
CA ARG A 376 21.41 3.59 0.21
C ARG A 376 20.35 3.34 1.28
N GLY A 377 20.28 2.13 1.86
CA GLY A 377 19.33 1.79 2.91
C GLY A 377 17.85 1.72 2.49
N ARG A 378 17.57 1.68 1.17
CA ARG A 378 16.21 1.65 0.60
C ARG A 378 15.82 0.31 0.01
N HIS A 379 16.80 -0.52 -0.32
CA HIS A 379 16.61 -1.83 -0.94
C HIS A 379 17.03 -2.95 0.00
N TYR A 380 16.28 -4.01 -0.05
CA TYR A 380 16.38 -5.18 0.82
C TYR A 380 16.23 -6.44 -0.01
N GLN A 381 16.58 -7.60 0.57
CA GLN A 381 16.23 -8.89 -0.01
C GLN A 381 15.07 -9.52 0.77
N ALA A 382 14.08 -10.05 0.07
CA ALA A 382 12.98 -10.81 0.66
C ALA A 382 12.55 -11.93 -0.29
N GLY A 383 12.56 -13.19 0.20
CA GLY A 383 12.09 -14.33 -0.56
C GLY A 383 12.77 -14.56 -1.91
N GLY A 384 14.05 -14.20 -2.05
CA GLY A 384 14.81 -14.31 -3.29
C GLY A 384 14.59 -13.16 -4.27
N LEU A 385 13.96 -12.08 -3.82
CA LEU A 385 13.68 -10.87 -4.63
C LEU A 385 14.39 -9.65 -4.03
N ILE A 386 14.73 -8.68 -4.89
CA ILE A 386 15.07 -7.32 -4.44
C ILE A 386 13.77 -6.58 -4.20
N VAL A 387 13.62 -6.02 -3.02
CA VAL A 387 12.42 -5.30 -2.60
C VAL A 387 12.75 -3.92 -2.04
N SER A 388 11.77 -3.03 -2.06
CA SER A 388 11.82 -1.74 -1.36
C SER A 388 10.59 -1.58 -0.47
N VAL A 389 10.71 -0.73 0.56
CA VAL A 389 9.57 -0.33 1.39
C VAL A 389 9.01 0.96 0.82
N SER A 390 7.74 0.94 0.48
CA SER A 390 6.99 2.11 0.00
C SER A 390 5.84 2.41 0.94
N THR A 391 5.47 3.68 1.06
CA THR A 391 4.31 4.10 1.85
C THR A 391 3.25 4.68 0.92
N ASP A 392 2.03 4.23 1.08
CA ASP A 392 0.89 4.82 0.37
C ASP A 392 0.69 6.27 0.81
N PRO A 393 0.76 7.26 -0.09
CA PRO A 393 0.63 8.67 0.28
C PRO A 393 -0.73 9.03 0.90
N ALA A 394 -1.79 8.29 0.57
CA ALA A 394 -3.13 8.57 1.04
C ALA A 394 -3.36 8.05 2.46
N SER A 395 -3.00 6.80 2.74
CA SER A 395 -3.23 6.15 4.02
C SER A 395 -2.03 6.22 4.97
N GLY A 396 -0.82 6.43 4.45
CA GLY A 396 0.42 6.30 5.20
C GLY A 396 0.80 4.85 5.51
N ASP A 397 0.15 3.86 4.87
CA ASP A 397 0.42 2.45 5.12
C ASP A 397 1.65 1.96 4.34
N PRO A 398 2.65 1.35 5.01
CA PRO A 398 3.80 0.80 4.33
C PRO A 398 3.49 -0.54 3.67
N SER A 399 4.09 -0.74 2.50
CA SER A 399 4.06 -2.00 1.76
C SER A 399 5.46 -2.40 1.28
N ILE A 400 5.65 -3.70 1.07
CA ILE A 400 6.86 -4.22 0.44
C ILE A 400 6.57 -4.35 -1.06
N LEU A 401 7.41 -3.73 -1.88
CA LEU A 401 7.28 -3.77 -3.34
C LEU A 401 8.47 -4.48 -3.97
N PRO A 402 8.24 -5.55 -4.73
CA PRO A 402 9.29 -6.16 -5.56
C PRO A 402 9.79 -5.16 -6.60
N THR A 403 11.10 -5.01 -6.68
CA THR A 403 11.74 -4.12 -7.66
C THR A 403 11.72 -4.79 -9.03
N SER A 404 11.20 -4.13 -10.07
CA SER A 404 11.27 -4.64 -11.45
C SER A 404 12.66 -4.42 -12.06
N ALA A 405 12.99 -5.15 -13.14
CA ALA A 405 14.29 -5.01 -13.78
C ALA A 405 14.57 -3.58 -14.32
N PRO A 406 13.60 -2.87 -14.94
CA PRO A 406 13.80 -1.46 -15.31
C PRO A 406 13.97 -0.54 -14.10
N ALA A 407 13.20 -0.76 -13.03
CA ALA A 407 13.33 0.00 -11.79
C ALA A 407 14.71 -0.22 -11.15
N LEU A 408 15.21 -1.46 -11.10
CA LEU A 408 16.54 -1.76 -10.61
C LEU A 408 17.63 -1.02 -11.39
N THR A 409 17.54 -1.00 -12.74
CA THR A 409 18.50 -0.27 -13.58
C THR A 409 18.51 1.22 -13.24
N ARG A 410 17.33 1.83 -13.05
CA ARG A 410 17.21 3.23 -12.61
C ARG A 410 17.85 3.43 -11.24
N GLU A 411 17.55 2.58 -10.27
CA GLU A 411 18.10 2.70 -8.91
C GLU A 411 19.62 2.50 -8.87
N LEU A 412 20.17 1.63 -9.70
CA LEU A 412 21.62 1.46 -9.86
C LEU A 412 22.28 2.72 -10.45
N SER A 413 21.62 3.40 -11.40
CA SER A 413 22.07 4.68 -11.94
C SER A 413 22.06 5.79 -10.87
N VAL A 414 21.08 5.74 -9.96
CA VAL A 414 21.02 6.68 -8.83
C VAL A 414 22.05 6.33 -7.75
N ALA A 415 22.35 5.05 -7.52
CA ALA A 415 23.26 4.59 -6.47
C ALA A 415 24.73 4.92 -6.75
N ALA A 416 25.16 4.87 -8.01
CA ALA A 416 26.56 5.06 -8.40
C ALA A 416 26.69 5.75 -9.75
N THR A 417 27.86 6.35 -9.98
CA THR A 417 28.30 6.78 -11.31
C THR A 417 28.93 5.58 -12.01
N TRP A 418 28.48 5.29 -13.21
CA TRP A 418 28.96 4.15 -13.99
C TRP A 418 29.91 4.62 -15.08
N GLU A 419 31.04 3.95 -15.22
CA GLU A 419 32.07 4.24 -16.23
C GLU A 419 32.44 2.98 -16.99
N LYS A 420 32.68 3.11 -18.27
CA LYS A 420 33.29 2.09 -19.14
C LYS A 420 34.55 2.66 -19.79
N TYR A 421 35.55 1.83 -20.02
CA TYR A 421 36.75 2.24 -20.77
C TYR A 421 36.42 2.39 -22.24
N ASP A 422 36.73 3.55 -22.82
CA ASP A 422 36.66 3.80 -24.26
C ASP A 422 38.07 3.76 -24.86
N GLY A 423 38.36 2.72 -25.65
CA GLY A 423 39.65 2.54 -26.28
C GLY A 423 40.01 3.58 -27.34
N ARG A 424 39.05 4.39 -27.79
CA ARG A 424 39.33 5.50 -28.74
C ARG A 424 39.71 6.77 -27.99
N ALA A 425 39.06 7.00 -26.84
CA ALA A 425 39.39 8.13 -25.98
C ALA A 425 40.56 7.81 -25.04
N GLU A 426 40.98 6.56 -24.94
CA GLU A 426 41.97 6.03 -24.01
C GLU A 426 41.65 6.41 -22.53
N ASP A 427 40.35 6.58 -22.20
CA ASP A 427 39.89 7.05 -20.90
C ASP A 427 38.59 6.36 -20.48
N TRP A 428 38.25 6.54 -19.21
CA TRP A 428 36.99 6.10 -18.61
C TRP A 428 35.88 7.09 -18.89
N VAL A 429 34.89 6.69 -19.68
CA VAL A 429 33.73 7.52 -20.02
C VAL A 429 32.48 7.07 -19.28
N ARG A 430 31.66 8.02 -18.92
CA ARG A 430 30.36 7.73 -18.26
C ARG A 430 29.46 6.89 -19.15
N CYS A 431 28.73 5.97 -18.51
CA CYS A 431 27.71 5.17 -19.16
C CYS A 431 26.54 4.89 -18.18
N ASP A 432 25.42 4.47 -18.73
CA ASP A 432 24.35 3.91 -17.92
C ASP A 432 24.73 2.52 -17.36
N PRO A 433 24.08 2.06 -16.27
CA PRO A 433 24.25 0.69 -15.78
C PRO A 433 24.00 -0.30 -16.93
N PRO A 434 24.98 -1.15 -17.30
CA PRO A 434 24.79 -2.06 -18.42
C PRO A 434 23.68 -3.08 -18.13
N ALA A 435 22.71 -3.23 -19.05
CA ALA A 435 21.54 -4.10 -18.89
C ALA A 435 21.90 -5.54 -18.49
N ARG A 436 23.03 -6.07 -18.99
CA ARG A 436 23.55 -7.40 -18.62
C ARG A 436 23.86 -7.50 -17.12
N HIS A 437 24.53 -6.50 -16.54
CA HIS A 437 24.91 -6.51 -15.11
C HIS A 437 23.71 -6.32 -14.23
N ALA A 438 22.80 -5.38 -14.58
CA ALA A 438 21.54 -5.18 -13.90
C ALA A 438 20.65 -6.44 -13.95
N GLY A 439 20.58 -7.11 -15.11
CA GLY A 439 19.83 -8.36 -15.28
C GLY A 439 20.39 -9.51 -14.43
N ILE A 440 21.70 -9.66 -14.34
CA ILE A 440 22.33 -10.68 -13.48
C ILE A 440 22.04 -10.40 -12.02
N LEU A 441 22.12 -9.15 -11.56
CA LEU A 441 21.76 -8.79 -10.19
C LEU A 441 20.27 -9.03 -9.93
N PHE A 442 19.40 -8.68 -10.87
CA PHE A 442 17.94 -8.89 -10.77
C PHE A 442 17.58 -10.37 -10.68
N ASP A 443 18.28 -11.24 -11.39
CA ASP A 443 18.02 -12.68 -11.42
C ASP A 443 18.77 -13.46 -10.33
N ALA A 444 19.67 -12.81 -9.58
CA ALA A 444 20.31 -13.40 -8.42
C ALA A 444 19.25 -13.72 -7.37
N GLN A 445 19.17 -14.99 -6.95
CA GLN A 445 18.26 -15.42 -5.89
C GLN A 445 18.89 -15.32 -4.51
N ASN A 446 20.17 -15.07 -4.44
CA ASN A 446 20.96 -14.95 -3.21
C ASN A 446 21.80 -13.68 -3.29
N PHE A 447 21.59 -12.80 -2.33
CA PHE A 447 22.21 -11.48 -2.27
C PHE A 447 23.24 -11.45 -1.12
N ARG A 448 24.38 -10.85 -1.39
CA ARG A 448 25.49 -10.81 -0.43
C ARG A 448 25.46 -9.59 0.48
N TYR A 449 25.03 -8.43 -0.05
CA TYR A 449 25.11 -7.14 0.63
C TYR A 449 23.74 -6.57 0.99
N LEU A 450 22.70 -6.89 0.24
CA LEU A 450 21.35 -6.42 0.54
C LEU A 450 20.88 -7.02 1.87
N PRO A 451 20.47 -6.17 2.84
CA PRO A 451 19.99 -6.66 4.12
C PRO A 451 18.67 -7.44 3.95
N PRO A 452 18.48 -8.55 4.70
CA PRO A 452 17.24 -9.30 4.64
C PRO A 452 16.07 -8.52 5.23
N LEU A 453 14.87 -8.65 4.66
CA LEU A 453 13.64 -8.03 5.13
C LEU A 453 12.56 -9.08 5.36
N ALA A 454 12.24 -9.35 6.63
CA ALA A 454 11.18 -10.28 7.02
C ALA A 454 9.79 -9.64 7.03
N GLY A 455 9.70 -8.31 7.05
CA GLY A 455 8.43 -7.59 7.05
C GLY A 455 8.55 -6.13 7.46
N VAL A 456 7.40 -5.44 7.48
CA VAL A 456 7.29 -4.05 7.94
C VAL A 456 6.52 -3.98 9.27
N ALA A 457 6.81 -2.97 10.09
CA ALA A 457 6.07 -2.66 11.29
C ALA A 457 5.49 -1.23 11.17
N ARG A 458 4.21 -1.08 11.53
CA ARG A 458 3.41 0.15 11.42
C ARG A 458 3.24 0.87 12.75
N GLN A 459 3.82 0.30 13.79
CA GLN A 459 3.83 0.75 15.18
C GLN A 459 4.97 0.12 15.95
N PRO A 460 5.23 0.52 17.20
CA PRO A 460 6.15 -0.21 18.08
C PRO A 460 5.75 -1.69 18.20
N TYR A 461 6.75 -2.57 18.22
CA TYR A 461 6.55 -4.02 18.23
C TYR A 461 7.55 -4.71 19.16
N PHE A 462 7.20 -5.87 19.68
CA PHE A 462 8.13 -6.67 20.44
C PHE A 462 9.04 -7.46 19.52
N ARG A 463 10.33 -7.44 19.79
CA ARG A 463 11.30 -8.28 19.09
C ARG A 463 11.19 -9.73 19.58
N GLU A 464 11.04 -10.67 18.67
CA GLU A 464 10.81 -12.08 19.01
C GLU A 464 12.00 -12.71 19.74
N ALA A 465 13.23 -12.30 19.42
CA ALA A 465 14.45 -12.91 19.95
C ALA A 465 14.69 -12.66 21.46
N ASP A 466 14.23 -11.53 21.98
CA ASP A 466 14.52 -11.08 23.35
C ASP A 466 13.31 -10.47 24.08
N GLY A 467 12.17 -10.32 23.40
CA GLY A 467 10.96 -9.71 23.95
C GLY A 467 11.06 -8.19 24.14
N GLU A 468 12.13 -7.54 23.65
CA GLU A 468 12.29 -6.09 23.77
C GLU A 468 11.25 -5.34 22.94
N LEU A 469 10.63 -4.29 23.51
CA LEU A 469 9.73 -3.42 22.77
C LEU A 469 10.51 -2.39 21.96
N ILE A 470 10.53 -2.54 20.65
CA ILE A 470 11.17 -1.63 19.72
C ILE A 470 10.26 -0.42 19.51
N ARG A 471 10.70 0.74 19.98
CA ARG A 471 9.94 2.00 19.97
C ARG A 471 10.40 2.99 18.89
N GLN A 472 11.54 2.71 18.23
CA GLN A 472 12.09 3.58 17.20
C GLN A 472 11.79 3.03 15.81
N PRO A 473 11.42 3.91 14.84
CA PRO A 473 11.30 3.53 13.45
C PRO A 473 12.67 3.23 12.82
N GLY A 474 12.65 2.62 11.64
CA GLY A 474 13.84 2.28 10.88
C GLY A 474 14.08 0.78 10.81
N TYR A 475 15.23 0.39 10.25
CA TYR A 475 15.57 -1.02 10.05
C TYR A 475 16.18 -1.65 11.30
N ASP A 476 15.45 -2.62 11.86
CA ASP A 476 15.96 -3.49 12.93
C ASP A 476 16.67 -4.70 12.31
N LYS A 477 17.99 -4.71 12.46
CA LYS A 477 18.84 -5.77 11.92
C LYS A 477 18.59 -7.14 12.57
N THR A 478 18.24 -7.18 13.85
CA THR A 478 17.98 -8.41 14.60
C THR A 478 16.64 -9.03 14.20
N ALA A 479 15.58 -8.21 14.11
CA ALA A 479 14.27 -8.66 13.67
C ALA A 479 14.13 -8.73 12.14
N GLN A 480 15.12 -8.21 11.39
CA GLN A 480 15.06 -8.06 9.92
C GLN A 480 13.77 -7.35 9.48
N ARG A 481 13.37 -6.32 10.23
CA ARG A 481 12.09 -5.63 10.06
C ARG A 481 12.29 -4.14 9.91
N PHE A 482 11.50 -3.52 9.04
CA PHE A 482 11.54 -2.07 8.85
C PHE A 482 10.34 -1.41 9.54
N GLY A 483 10.60 -0.59 10.55
CA GLY A 483 9.59 0.21 11.25
C GLY A 483 9.27 1.49 10.49
N VAL A 484 8.01 1.66 10.06
CA VAL A 484 7.50 2.85 9.39
C VAL A 484 6.40 3.45 10.25
N PHE A 485 6.77 4.28 11.21
CA PHE A 485 5.84 4.97 12.10
C PHE A 485 6.50 6.19 12.74
N ASP A 486 5.70 7.14 13.20
CA ASP A 486 6.19 8.26 14.02
C ASP A 486 6.13 7.86 15.50
N ALA A 487 7.29 7.62 16.11
CA ALA A 487 7.41 7.20 17.52
C ALA A 487 6.69 8.15 18.50
N ARG A 488 6.60 9.45 18.18
CA ARG A 488 5.96 10.47 19.04
C ARG A 488 4.44 10.26 19.19
N GLN A 489 3.82 9.53 18.28
CA GLN A 489 2.39 9.22 18.35
C GLN A 489 2.08 8.10 19.34
N PHE A 490 3.07 7.27 19.69
CA PHE A 490 2.91 6.09 20.54
C PHE A 490 3.50 6.32 21.92
N VAL A 491 2.83 7.18 22.71
CA VAL A 491 3.23 7.45 24.10
C VAL A 491 2.75 6.28 24.98
N ILE A 492 3.66 5.38 25.33
CA ILE A 492 3.39 4.22 26.17
C ILE A 492 3.73 4.60 27.61
N PRO A 493 2.73 4.61 28.54
CA PRO A 493 2.95 4.93 29.95
C PRO A 493 3.79 3.85 30.66
N ASP A 494 4.22 4.16 31.91
CA ASP A 494 4.86 3.15 32.75
C ASP A 494 3.91 1.98 32.99
N PRO A 495 4.32 0.72 32.67
CA PRO A 495 3.42 -0.42 32.65
C PRO A 495 3.14 -0.96 34.04
N THR A 496 2.26 -0.30 34.78
CA THR A 496 1.72 -0.74 36.06
C THR A 496 0.40 -1.50 35.89
N PRO A 497 -0.05 -2.27 36.88
CA PRO A 497 -1.36 -2.93 36.82
C PRO A 497 -2.52 -1.92 36.67
N ASP A 498 -2.40 -0.72 37.28
CA ASP A 498 -3.42 0.32 37.15
C ASP A 498 -3.44 0.93 35.73
N ALA A 499 -2.25 1.16 35.14
CA ALA A 499 -2.13 1.61 33.76
C ALA A 499 -2.72 0.55 32.80
N ALA A 500 -2.53 -0.74 33.07
CA ALA A 500 -3.12 -1.82 32.29
C ALA A 500 -4.66 -1.85 32.39
N ARG A 501 -5.22 -1.64 33.59
CA ARG A 501 -6.68 -1.55 33.80
C ARG A 501 -7.27 -0.34 33.06
N ALA A 502 -6.62 0.82 33.15
CA ALA A 502 -7.05 2.01 32.42
C ALA A 502 -6.96 1.82 30.89
N ALA A 503 -5.90 1.17 30.42
CA ALA A 503 -5.72 0.82 29.02
C ALA A 503 -6.80 -0.15 28.54
N LEU A 504 -7.14 -1.15 29.33
CA LEU A 504 -8.23 -2.10 29.02
C LEU A 504 -9.57 -1.39 28.93
N ALA A 505 -9.91 -0.53 29.91
CA ALA A 505 -11.16 0.23 29.91
C ALA A 505 -11.28 1.11 28.65
N LEU A 506 -10.17 1.70 28.18
CA LEU A 506 -10.13 2.48 26.95
C LEU A 506 -10.43 1.62 25.70
N LEU A 507 -9.94 0.37 25.66
CA LEU A 507 -10.25 -0.56 24.55
C LEU A 507 -11.69 -1.06 24.64
N GLU A 508 -12.19 -1.33 25.84
CA GLU A 508 -13.57 -1.78 26.08
C GLU A 508 -14.60 -0.73 25.69
N GLU A 509 -14.29 0.57 25.87
CA GLU A 509 -15.17 1.68 25.46
C GLU A 509 -15.48 1.60 23.95
N LEU A 510 -14.54 1.18 23.12
CA LEU A 510 -14.75 1.01 21.68
C LEU A 510 -15.75 -0.10 21.34
N LEU A 511 -15.92 -1.07 22.24
CA LEU A 511 -16.74 -2.26 22.06
C LEU A 511 -18.11 -2.17 22.71
N THR A 512 -18.46 -1.06 23.37
CA THR A 512 -19.69 -0.93 24.18
C THR A 512 -20.97 -1.04 23.34
N GLU A 513 -20.97 -0.62 22.11
CA GLU A 513 -22.16 -0.63 21.24
C GLU A 513 -22.28 -1.90 20.37
N PHE A 514 -21.31 -2.83 20.46
CA PHE A 514 -21.39 -4.12 19.79
C PHE A 514 -22.17 -5.13 20.65
N HIS A 515 -23.13 -5.80 20.06
CA HIS A 515 -23.97 -6.77 20.74
C HIS A 515 -23.34 -8.18 20.69
N PHE A 516 -22.40 -8.44 21.58
CA PHE A 516 -21.77 -9.76 21.71
C PHE A 516 -22.79 -10.75 22.36
N VAL A 517 -22.79 -12.01 21.87
CA VAL A 517 -23.64 -13.07 22.41
C VAL A 517 -23.24 -13.44 23.82
N ALA A 518 -21.92 -13.56 24.07
CA ALA A 518 -21.33 -13.91 25.35
C ALA A 518 -20.16 -13.00 25.73
N ALA A 519 -19.80 -13.01 27.02
CA ALA A 519 -18.60 -12.30 27.49
C ALA A 519 -17.31 -12.84 26.86
N THR A 520 -17.29 -14.10 26.49
CA THR A 520 -16.20 -14.76 25.76
C THR A 520 -16.03 -14.20 24.33
N ASP A 521 -17.12 -13.81 23.66
CA ASP A 521 -17.04 -13.16 22.35
C ASP A 521 -16.43 -11.76 22.44
N LYS A 522 -16.78 -10.99 23.49
CA LYS A 522 -16.13 -9.70 23.76
C LYS A 522 -14.64 -9.87 24.06
N ALA A 523 -14.29 -10.88 24.87
CA ALA A 523 -12.88 -11.20 25.15
C ALA A 523 -12.13 -11.62 23.89
N ALA A 524 -12.76 -12.37 22.97
CA ALA A 524 -12.22 -12.74 21.67
C ALA A 524 -12.01 -11.51 20.79
N ALA A 525 -12.91 -10.53 20.77
CA ALA A 525 -12.76 -9.27 20.06
C ALA A 525 -11.59 -8.44 20.61
N LEU A 526 -11.43 -8.38 21.94
CA LEU A 526 -10.25 -7.74 22.55
C LEU A 526 -8.95 -8.47 22.18
N ALA A 527 -8.95 -9.81 22.18
CA ALA A 527 -7.80 -10.59 21.74
C ALA A 527 -7.48 -10.35 20.26
N ALA A 528 -8.50 -10.17 19.41
CA ALA A 528 -8.30 -9.79 18.01
C ALA A 528 -7.63 -8.41 17.86
N ILE A 529 -8.07 -7.41 18.65
CA ILE A 529 -7.45 -6.08 18.71
C ILE A 529 -5.99 -6.18 19.16
N VAL A 530 -5.71 -6.91 20.24
CA VAL A 530 -4.33 -7.10 20.73
C VAL A 530 -3.49 -7.84 19.69
N THR A 531 -4.06 -8.88 19.05
CA THR A 531 -3.39 -9.61 17.97
C THR A 531 -3.05 -8.68 16.78
N ALA A 532 -3.96 -7.78 16.41
CA ALA A 532 -3.73 -6.78 15.36
C ALA A 532 -2.50 -5.90 15.67
N VAL A 533 -2.34 -5.49 16.92
CA VAL A 533 -1.22 -4.67 17.37
C VAL A 533 0.10 -5.44 17.33
N VAL A 534 0.12 -6.67 17.81
CA VAL A 534 1.38 -7.45 17.95
C VAL A 534 1.59 -8.48 16.85
N ARG A 535 0.76 -8.49 15.80
CA ARG A 535 0.87 -9.48 14.73
C ARG A 535 2.27 -9.57 14.10
N PRO A 536 3.00 -8.47 13.93
CA PRO A 536 4.39 -8.55 13.46
C PRO A 536 5.31 -9.39 14.35
N THR A 537 5.08 -9.43 15.66
CA THR A 537 5.85 -10.19 16.64
C THR A 537 5.54 -11.70 16.60
N LEU A 538 4.27 -12.05 16.29
CA LEU A 538 3.78 -13.42 16.44
C LEU A 538 4.19 -14.29 15.23
N PRO A 539 4.88 -15.43 15.42
CA PRO A 539 5.12 -16.40 14.35
C PRO A 539 3.79 -16.94 13.80
N HIS A 540 2.85 -17.28 14.69
CA HIS A 540 1.52 -17.76 14.34
C HIS A 540 0.45 -17.01 15.14
N ALA A 541 -0.72 -16.84 14.53
CA ALA A 541 -1.91 -16.32 15.20
C ALA A 541 -3.16 -16.94 14.58
N PRO A 542 -4.26 -17.12 15.34
CA PRO A 542 -5.54 -17.50 14.76
C PRO A 542 -6.03 -16.43 13.78
N ALA A 543 -6.80 -16.83 12.77
CA ALA A 543 -7.69 -15.90 12.11
C ALA A 543 -8.91 -15.63 13.01
N PHE A 544 -9.60 -14.53 12.78
CA PHE A 544 -10.83 -14.20 13.51
C PHE A 544 -11.99 -14.10 12.52
N HIS A 545 -13.10 -14.71 12.86
CA HIS A 545 -14.32 -14.68 12.05
C HIS A 545 -15.45 -14.03 12.83
N VAL A 546 -16.02 -12.96 12.29
CA VAL A 546 -17.17 -12.28 12.90
C VAL A 546 -18.47 -12.80 12.29
N ARG A 547 -19.26 -13.48 13.08
CA ARG A 547 -20.51 -14.11 12.67
C ARG A 547 -21.72 -13.41 13.29
N ALA A 548 -22.79 -13.29 12.51
CA ALA A 548 -24.08 -12.85 13.01
C ALA A 548 -25.23 -13.54 12.27
N PRO A 549 -26.44 -13.63 12.84
CA PRO A 549 -27.57 -14.28 12.20
C PRO A 549 -28.17 -13.45 11.06
N VAL A 550 -28.05 -12.11 11.12
CA VAL A 550 -28.67 -11.19 10.16
C VAL A 550 -27.69 -10.15 9.62
N PHE A 551 -28.02 -9.58 8.44
CA PHE A 551 -27.24 -8.47 7.87
C PHE A 551 -27.42 -7.18 8.70
N GLY A 552 -26.47 -6.24 8.57
CA GLY A 552 -26.49 -4.97 9.31
C GLY A 552 -26.13 -5.08 10.79
N SER A 553 -25.64 -6.24 11.26
CA SER A 553 -25.30 -6.50 12.69
C SER A 553 -23.92 -5.95 13.11
N GLY A 554 -23.23 -5.19 12.26
CA GLY A 554 -21.93 -4.60 12.56
C GLY A 554 -20.70 -5.50 12.36
N LYS A 555 -20.83 -6.65 11.69
CA LYS A 555 -19.72 -7.61 11.45
C LYS A 555 -18.52 -6.96 10.75
N THR A 556 -18.73 -6.46 9.55
CA THR A 556 -17.68 -5.77 8.76
C THR A 556 -17.14 -4.56 9.52
N TYR A 557 -17.99 -3.85 10.26
CA TYR A 557 -17.58 -2.70 11.07
C TYR A 557 -16.66 -3.09 12.24
N LEU A 558 -16.89 -4.26 12.88
CA LEU A 558 -15.97 -4.81 13.89
C LEU A 558 -14.65 -5.23 13.25
N CYS A 559 -14.68 -5.85 12.05
CA CYS A 559 -13.46 -6.16 11.29
C CYS A 559 -12.68 -4.89 10.95
N GLU A 560 -13.34 -3.82 10.52
CA GLU A 560 -12.70 -2.53 10.25
C GLU A 560 -12.09 -1.90 11.51
N LEU A 561 -12.77 -2.02 12.65
CA LEU A 561 -12.24 -1.58 13.95
C LEU A 561 -10.95 -2.33 14.30
N ILE A 562 -10.96 -3.67 14.22
CA ILE A 562 -9.79 -4.50 14.49
C ILE A 562 -8.64 -4.14 13.54
N GLY A 563 -8.93 -4.00 12.23
CA GLY A 563 -7.93 -3.67 11.23
C GLY A 563 -7.31 -2.29 11.41
N ALA A 564 -8.03 -1.32 11.96
CA ALA A 564 -7.49 0.01 12.27
C ALA A 564 -6.36 -0.05 13.32
N PHE A 565 -6.30 -1.09 14.14
CA PHE A 565 -5.17 -1.35 15.05
C PHE A 565 -3.97 -1.97 14.32
N ALA A 566 -4.19 -2.77 13.27
CA ALA A 566 -3.11 -3.42 12.54
C ALA A 566 -2.28 -2.42 11.72
N GLY A 567 -2.93 -1.45 11.08
CA GLY A 567 -2.26 -0.45 10.25
C GLY A 567 -3.13 0.75 9.90
N PRO A 568 -2.54 1.85 9.41
CA PRO A 568 -3.28 3.04 9.00
C PRO A 568 -4.08 2.84 7.71
N GLY A 569 -3.74 1.87 6.86
CA GLY A 569 -4.41 1.58 5.59
C GLY A 569 -5.72 0.80 5.71
N GLY A 570 -6.02 0.28 6.93
CA GLY A 570 -7.20 -0.56 7.14
C GLY A 570 -7.05 -1.99 6.58
N ASN A 571 -8.16 -2.62 6.25
CA ASN A 571 -8.20 -4.01 5.78
C ASN A 571 -8.07 -4.10 4.26
N ALA A 572 -7.21 -5.01 3.77
CA ALA A 572 -7.26 -5.46 2.39
C ALA A 572 -8.45 -6.41 2.21
N LYS A 573 -9.57 -5.89 1.68
CA LYS A 573 -10.79 -6.66 1.49
C LYS A 573 -10.73 -7.51 0.24
N VAL A 574 -11.01 -8.80 0.37
CA VAL A 574 -11.01 -9.78 -0.73
C VAL A 574 -12.12 -10.81 -0.53
N SER A 575 -12.59 -11.42 -1.61
CA SER A 575 -13.52 -12.55 -1.52
C SER A 575 -12.78 -13.81 -1.07
N TYR A 576 -13.48 -14.68 -0.33
CA TYR A 576 -12.92 -15.99 0.05
C TYR A 576 -12.76 -16.89 -1.18
N PRO A 577 -11.57 -17.50 -1.40
CA PRO A 577 -11.33 -18.31 -2.60
C PRO A 577 -12.16 -19.59 -2.59
N THR A 578 -12.77 -19.92 -3.71
CA THR A 578 -13.62 -21.11 -3.86
C THR A 578 -12.84 -22.38 -4.22
N THR A 579 -11.65 -22.25 -4.81
CA THR A 579 -10.78 -23.36 -5.18
C THR A 579 -9.41 -23.28 -4.53
N SER A 580 -8.72 -24.44 -4.41
CA SER A 580 -7.36 -24.47 -3.87
C SER A 580 -6.34 -23.73 -4.74
N GLU A 581 -6.55 -23.69 -6.05
CA GLU A 581 -5.68 -22.97 -6.98
C GLU A 581 -5.82 -21.46 -6.83
N GLU A 582 -7.06 -20.98 -6.74
CA GLU A 582 -7.37 -19.59 -6.48
C GLU A 582 -6.82 -19.14 -5.12
N ALA A 583 -7.01 -19.97 -4.07
CA ALA A 583 -6.45 -19.69 -2.74
C ALA A 583 -4.94 -19.48 -2.79
N THR A 584 -4.21 -20.29 -3.56
CA THR A 584 -2.75 -20.14 -3.68
C THR A 584 -2.39 -18.84 -4.39
N LYS A 585 -3.09 -18.49 -5.49
CA LYS A 585 -2.85 -17.26 -6.26
C LYS A 585 -3.14 -15.99 -5.44
N VAL A 586 -4.32 -15.94 -4.82
CA VAL A 586 -4.78 -14.78 -4.05
C VAL A 586 -3.89 -14.55 -2.83
N ILE A 587 -3.66 -15.58 -2.02
CA ILE A 587 -2.89 -15.46 -0.78
C ILE A 587 -1.44 -15.04 -1.05
N LEU A 588 -0.77 -15.67 -2.04
CA LEU A 588 0.61 -15.30 -2.36
C LEU A 588 0.72 -13.86 -2.84
N SER A 589 -0.17 -13.42 -3.75
CA SER A 589 -0.15 -12.05 -4.28
C SER A 589 -0.39 -10.99 -3.20
N LEU A 590 -1.26 -11.27 -2.23
CA LEU A 590 -1.49 -10.39 -1.09
C LEU A 590 -0.26 -10.32 -0.17
N LEU A 591 0.28 -11.48 0.23
CA LEU A 591 1.39 -11.54 1.17
C LEU A 591 2.69 -10.96 0.62
N LEU A 592 2.88 -10.92 -0.70
CA LEU A 592 4.02 -10.24 -1.34
C LEU A 592 4.13 -8.76 -0.96
N THR A 593 2.99 -8.09 -0.73
CA THR A 593 2.96 -6.68 -0.34
C THR A 593 3.03 -6.46 1.18
N SER A 594 3.01 -7.55 1.97
CA SER A 594 3.03 -7.50 3.44
C SER A 594 1.91 -6.64 4.05
N PRO A 595 0.62 -6.89 3.72
CA PRO A 595 -0.49 -6.13 4.27
C PRO A 595 -0.59 -6.35 5.79
N ALA A 596 -1.04 -5.33 6.52
CA ALA A 596 -1.25 -5.45 7.97
C ALA A 596 -2.38 -6.42 8.31
N CYS A 597 -3.46 -6.31 7.54
CA CYS A 597 -4.69 -7.08 7.73
C CYS A 597 -5.33 -7.43 6.38
N VAL A 598 -5.79 -8.66 6.25
CA VAL A 598 -6.61 -9.14 5.12
C VAL A 598 -7.97 -9.55 5.67
N GLU A 599 -9.03 -9.07 5.08
CA GLU A 599 -10.41 -9.40 5.42
C GLU A 599 -11.08 -10.14 4.26
N PHE A 600 -11.56 -11.34 4.54
CA PHE A 600 -12.53 -12.05 3.71
C PHE A 600 -13.91 -11.50 4.04
N ASP A 601 -14.32 -10.48 3.26
CA ASP A 601 -15.53 -9.72 3.54
C ASP A 601 -16.75 -10.38 2.92
N ASP A 602 -17.88 -10.28 3.64
CA ASP A 602 -19.21 -10.74 3.22
C ASP A 602 -19.24 -12.19 2.69
N MET A 603 -18.67 -13.10 3.49
CA MET A 603 -18.60 -14.51 3.12
C MET A 603 -20.01 -15.12 3.07
N ASP A 604 -20.32 -15.76 1.96
CA ASP A 604 -21.55 -16.55 1.71
C ASP A 604 -21.30 -18.06 1.84
N THR A 605 -20.05 -18.47 1.98
CA THR A 605 -19.60 -19.85 2.17
C THR A 605 -18.78 -19.98 3.44
N ASP A 606 -18.76 -21.16 4.03
CA ASP A 606 -17.91 -21.50 5.15
C ASP A 606 -16.41 -21.36 4.81
N TRP A 607 -15.56 -21.23 5.83
CA TRP A 607 -14.13 -21.31 5.68
C TRP A 607 -13.71 -22.70 5.20
N ILE A 608 -13.57 -22.89 3.89
CA ILE A 608 -13.16 -24.15 3.27
C ILE A 608 -11.66 -24.36 3.52
N PRO A 609 -11.22 -25.53 4.04
CA PRO A 609 -9.84 -25.77 4.45
C PRO A 609 -8.88 -26.03 3.27
N HIS A 610 -8.69 -25.05 2.39
CA HIS A 610 -7.67 -25.11 1.33
C HIS A 610 -6.26 -25.23 1.92
N GLY A 611 -5.38 -25.96 1.20
CA GLY A 611 -4.01 -26.22 1.69
C GLY A 611 -3.22 -24.96 2.03
N THR A 612 -3.32 -23.92 1.18
CA THR A 612 -2.63 -22.63 1.40
C THR A 612 -3.23 -21.87 2.58
N ILE A 613 -4.57 -21.86 2.75
CA ILE A 613 -5.25 -21.25 3.89
C ILE A 613 -4.78 -21.90 5.21
N LYS A 614 -4.67 -23.23 5.24
CA LYS A 614 -4.15 -23.92 6.43
C LYS A 614 -2.71 -23.55 6.74
N ARG A 615 -1.84 -23.49 5.71
CA ARG A 615 -0.43 -23.14 5.87
C ARG A 615 -0.24 -21.69 6.33
N MET A 616 -0.98 -20.72 5.78
CA MET A 616 -0.82 -19.31 6.15
C MET A 616 -1.13 -19.03 7.63
N LEU A 617 -1.93 -19.89 8.30
CA LEU A 617 -2.29 -19.73 9.72
C LEU A 617 -1.32 -20.46 10.66
N THR A 618 -0.49 -21.37 10.15
CA THR A 618 0.36 -22.24 10.99
C THR A 618 1.83 -22.30 10.59
N ALA A 619 2.23 -21.60 9.53
CA ALA A 619 3.62 -21.47 9.13
C ALA A 619 4.05 -20.01 9.21
N GLU A 620 5.31 -19.74 9.53
CA GLU A 620 5.88 -18.39 9.58
C GLU A 620 6.04 -17.75 8.19
N ALA A 621 6.25 -18.61 7.20
CA ALA A 621 6.35 -18.22 5.81
C ALA A 621 5.78 -19.30 4.90
N ILE A 622 5.35 -18.92 3.73
CA ILE A 622 4.94 -19.85 2.66
C ILE A 622 5.75 -19.57 1.41
N THR A 623 6.14 -20.66 0.73
CA THR A 623 6.83 -20.59 -0.56
C THR A 623 5.89 -21.11 -1.63
N ASP A 624 5.68 -20.31 -2.66
CA ASP A 624 4.86 -20.72 -3.81
C ASP A 624 5.31 -19.98 -5.09
N ARG A 625 4.76 -20.35 -6.24
CA ARG A 625 5.11 -19.78 -7.54
C ARG A 625 4.39 -18.45 -7.76
N ILE A 626 5.13 -17.41 -8.18
CA ILE A 626 4.55 -16.12 -8.55
C ILE A 626 3.78 -16.28 -9.87
N LEU A 627 2.52 -15.80 -9.90
CA LEU A 627 1.69 -15.83 -11.09
C LEU A 627 2.32 -14.99 -12.22
N GLY A 628 2.36 -15.57 -13.43
CA GLY A 628 2.89 -14.89 -14.61
C GLY A 628 4.42 -14.83 -14.71
N VAL A 629 5.14 -15.35 -13.72
CA VAL A 629 6.60 -15.38 -13.70
C VAL A 629 7.09 -16.77 -13.35
N SER A 630 8.13 -17.28 -14.02
CA SER A 630 8.74 -18.59 -13.69
C SER A 630 9.66 -18.53 -12.46
N LYS A 631 9.25 -17.81 -11.42
CA LYS A 631 9.98 -17.68 -10.15
C LYS A 631 9.08 -18.06 -8.98
N THR A 632 9.68 -18.59 -7.91
CA THR A 632 9.04 -18.79 -6.62
C THR A 632 9.40 -17.62 -5.69
N ALA A 633 8.51 -17.30 -4.76
CA ALA A 633 8.80 -16.38 -3.66
C ALA A 633 8.45 -17.02 -2.33
N THR A 634 9.25 -16.72 -1.31
CA THR A 634 8.95 -17.03 0.08
C THR A 634 8.46 -15.77 0.75
N VAL A 635 7.23 -15.79 1.25
CA VAL A 635 6.58 -14.63 1.86
C VAL A 635 6.20 -14.90 3.30
N SER A 636 6.33 -13.89 4.16
CA SER A 636 5.92 -13.96 5.56
C SER A 636 4.40 -14.05 5.67
N THR A 637 3.92 -14.83 6.64
CA THR A 637 2.48 -14.95 6.97
C THR A 637 2.06 -14.05 8.13
N ARG A 638 2.92 -13.14 8.57
CA ARG A 638 2.68 -12.24 9.72
C ARG A 638 1.68 -11.13 9.41
N THR A 639 0.59 -11.50 8.77
CA THR A 639 -0.59 -10.69 8.44
C THR A 639 -1.75 -11.14 9.31
N LEU A 640 -2.58 -10.23 9.79
CA LEU A 640 -3.84 -10.58 10.46
C LEU A 640 -4.87 -10.99 9.41
N PHE A 641 -5.56 -12.13 9.64
CA PHE A 641 -6.65 -12.58 8.79
C PHE A 641 -7.97 -12.47 9.52
N LEU A 642 -8.91 -11.79 8.91
CA LEU A 642 -10.28 -11.62 9.38
C LEU A 642 -11.25 -12.21 8.36
N GLY A 643 -12.45 -12.55 8.80
CA GLY A 643 -13.57 -12.90 7.95
C GLY A 643 -14.88 -12.43 8.54
N SER A 644 -15.85 -12.10 7.70
CA SER A 644 -17.19 -11.72 8.11
C SER A 644 -18.25 -12.43 7.28
N GLY A 645 -19.32 -12.90 7.90
CA GLY A 645 -20.39 -13.58 7.17
C GLY A 645 -21.63 -13.85 8.00
N ASN A 646 -22.76 -14.15 7.31
CA ASN A 646 -24.03 -14.49 7.94
C ASN A 646 -24.15 -16.01 8.06
N ASN A 647 -24.25 -16.53 9.28
CA ASN A 647 -24.41 -17.95 9.58
C ASN A 647 -23.36 -18.90 8.97
N VAL A 648 -22.23 -18.37 8.50
CA VAL A 648 -21.07 -19.11 8.03
C VAL A 648 -19.95 -19.09 9.05
N GLY A 649 -19.01 -20.02 8.97
CA GLY A 649 -17.90 -20.13 9.93
C GLY A 649 -16.81 -21.09 9.50
N PRO A 650 -15.86 -21.37 10.36
CA PRO A 650 -14.82 -22.37 10.09
C PRO A 650 -15.41 -23.79 10.10
N ILE A 651 -14.87 -24.64 9.23
CA ILE A 651 -15.21 -26.08 9.19
C ILE A 651 -13.96 -26.94 9.25
N ARG A 652 -14.11 -28.18 9.74
CA ARG A 652 -13.07 -29.23 9.76
C ARG A 652 -11.78 -28.74 10.44
N ASP A 653 -10.64 -28.83 9.74
CA ASP A 653 -9.31 -28.47 10.25
C ASP A 653 -9.17 -26.97 10.59
N LEU A 654 -10.07 -26.10 10.11
CA LEU A 654 -10.08 -24.68 10.44
C LEU A 654 -10.79 -24.37 11.76
N LEU A 655 -11.60 -25.29 12.32
CA LEU A 655 -12.24 -25.15 13.64
C LEU A 655 -11.23 -24.81 14.74
N ARG A 656 -10.01 -25.33 14.66
CA ARG A 656 -8.91 -25.07 15.61
C ARG A 656 -7.96 -23.94 15.20
N ARG A 657 -8.27 -23.18 14.13
CA ARG A 657 -7.39 -22.14 13.57
C ARG A 657 -8.07 -20.81 13.36
N VAL A 658 -9.38 -20.78 13.37
CA VAL A 658 -10.20 -19.58 13.21
C VAL A 658 -11.06 -19.43 14.45
N LEU A 659 -10.87 -18.33 15.15
CA LEU A 659 -11.62 -17.99 16.36
C LEU A 659 -12.86 -17.22 15.96
N THR A 660 -14.05 -17.72 16.28
CA THR A 660 -15.30 -17.06 15.92
C THR A 660 -15.76 -16.11 17.02
N ILE A 661 -16.22 -14.93 16.63
CA ILE A 661 -16.81 -13.88 17.45
C ILE A 661 -18.27 -13.76 17.03
N HIS A 662 -19.20 -13.97 17.96
CA HIS A 662 -20.63 -13.94 17.69
C HIS A 662 -21.24 -12.60 18.09
N LEU A 663 -21.94 -11.98 17.12
CA LEU A 663 -22.77 -10.79 17.32
C LEU A 663 -24.24 -11.15 17.13
N ASP A 664 -25.09 -10.73 18.03
CA ASP A 664 -26.55 -10.84 17.94
C ASP A 664 -27.21 -9.57 18.47
N PRO A 665 -27.60 -8.64 17.61
CA PRO A 665 -28.32 -7.43 18.05
C PRO A 665 -29.75 -7.68 18.58
N ARG A 666 -30.23 -8.93 18.51
CA ARG A 666 -31.59 -9.32 18.93
C ARG A 666 -32.67 -8.42 18.32
N CYS A 667 -32.45 -8.00 17.07
CA CYS A 667 -33.34 -7.11 16.34
C CYS A 667 -33.53 -7.65 14.92
N ALA A 668 -34.75 -7.58 14.41
CA ALA A 668 -35.05 -8.04 13.04
C ALA A 668 -34.44 -7.15 11.96
N THR A 669 -34.21 -5.88 12.25
CA THR A 669 -33.67 -4.87 11.34
C THR A 669 -32.53 -4.08 11.98
N PRO A 670 -31.34 -4.68 12.22
CA PRO A 670 -30.24 -4.01 12.91
C PRO A 670 -29.73 -2.76 12.16
N ALA A 671 -29.88 -2.74 10.83
CA ALA A 671 -29.49 -1.60 10.01
C ALA A 671 -30.24 -0.28 10.34
N THR A 672 -31.34 -0.36 11.09
CA THR A 672 -32.11 0.83 11.54
C THR A 672 -31.71 1.30 12.93
N MET A 673 -30.82 0.61 13.62
CA MET A 673 -30.35 0.99 14.95
C MET A 673 -29.50 2.27 14.89
N THR A 674 -29.62 3.10 15.92
CA THR A 674 -28.84 4.33 16.06
C THR A 674 -27.69 4.10 17.02
N TYR A 675 -26.49 4.42 16.60
CA TYR A 675 -25.28 4.32 17.39
C TYR A 675 -24.77 5.71 17.78
N LYS A 676 -24.26 5.85 19.00
CA LYS A 676 -23.78 7.14 19.54
C LYS A 676 -22.35 7.44 19.13
N GLY A 677 -21.57 6.41 18.86
CA GLY A 677 -20.15 6.54 18.59
C GLY A 677 -19.75 6.00 17.23
N ILE A 678 -18.60 6.45 16.73
CA ILE A 678 -17.93 5.94 15.54
C ILE A 678 -16.53 5.45 15.97
N PRO A 679 -16.43 4.22 16.58
CA PRO A 679 -15.19 3.73 17.16
C PRO A 679 -14.06 3.58 16.13
N VAL A 680 -14.34 3.23 14.88
CA VAL A 680 -13.34 3.15 13.80
C VAL A 680 -12.67 4.51 13.58
N ASP A 681 -13.43 5.59 13.49
CA ASP A 681 -12.90 6.93 13.32
C ASP A 681 -12.14 7.43 14.56
N LYS A 682 -12.62 7.07 15.77
CA LYS A 682 -11.89 7.36 17.02
C LYS A 682 -10.48 6.75 16.96
N VAL A 683 -10.40 5.48 16.60
CA VAL A 683 -9.10 4.77 16.48
C VAL A 683 -8.27 5.37 15.36
N ARG A 684 -8.78 5.59 14.16
CA ARG A 684 -8.03 6.16 13.05
C ARG A 684 -7.42 7.53 13.37
N ARG A 685 -8.17 8.41 14.03
CA ARG A 685 -7.71 9.76 14.42
C ARG A 685 -6.65 9.74 15.52
N ARG A 686 -6.72 8.80 16.46
CA ARG A 686 -5.85 8.72 17.64
C ARG A 686 -5.21 7.33 17.77
N ARG A 687 -4.82 6.74 16.63
CA ARG A 687 -4.33 5.37 16.56
C ARG A 687 -3.18 5.11 17.56
N GLY A 688 -2.26 6.06 17.68
CA GLY A 688 -1.14 5.93 18.61
C GLY A 688 -1.56 5.69 20.05
N VAL A 689 -2.63 6.33 20.53
CA VAL A 689 -3.15 6.17 21.90
C VAL A 689 -3.71 4.77 22.12
N TYR A 690 -4.53 4.27 21.19
CA TYR A 690 -5.18 2.96 21.32
C TYR A 690 -4.20 1.80 21.16
N VAL A 691 -3.23 1.92 20.25
CA VAL A 691 -2.13 0.95 20.09
C VAL A 691 -1.25 0.96 21.35
N ALA A 692 -0.91 2.13 21.89
CA ALA A 692 -0.14 2.23 23.13
C ALA A 692 -0.88 1.57 24.31
N ALA A 693 -2.21 1.68 24.36
CA ALA A 693 -3.02 0.99 25.38
C ALA A 693 -2.85 -0.53 25.31
N ALA A 694 -2.97 -1.13 24.12
CA ALA A 694 -2.76 -2.57 23.94
C ALA A 694 -1.33 -3.00 24.33
N LEU A 695 -0.30 -2.24 23.92
CA LEU A 695 1.09 -2.50 24.28
C LEU A 695 1.33 -2.36 25.80
N THR A 696 0.66 -1.42 26.46
CA THR A 696 0.74 -1.21 27.93
C THR A 696 0.22 -2.43 28.69
N ILE A 697 -0.91 -3.01 28.26
CA ILE A 697 -1.46 -4.23 28.86
C ILE A 697 -0.44 -5.36 28.83
N ILE A 698 0.19 -5.59 27.70
CA ILE A 698 1.18 -6.65 27.52
C ILE A 698 2.42 -6.40 28.38
N GLN A 699 2.96 -5.18 28.34
CA GLN A 699 4.16 -4.83 29.12
C GLN A 699 3.89 -4.95 30.64
N ALA A 700 2.71 -4.52 31.10
CA ALA A 700 2.34 -4.62 32.50
C ALA A 700 2.23 -6.08 32.97
N TRP A 701 1.66 -6.95 32.12
CA TRP A 701 1.60 -8.38 32.39
C TRP A 701 2.98 -9.01 32.46
N HIS A 702 3.89 -8.67 31.51
CA HIS A 702 5.29 -9.14 31.56
C HIS A 702 6.01 -8.64 32.82
N ARG A 703 5.83 -7.37 33.16
CA ARG A 703 6.43 -6.79 34.38
C ARG A 703 5.90 -7.41 35.69
N ALA A 704 4.66 -7.89 35.68
CA ALA A 704 4.06 -8.63 36.80
C ALA A 704 4.55 -10.09 36.92
N GLY A 705 5.54 -10.51 36.09
CA GLY A 705 6.10 -11.85 36.08
C GLY A 705 5.34 -12.84 35.18
N SER A 706 4.56 -12.35 34.24
CA SER A 706 3.80 -13.14 33.25
C SER A 706 2.89 -14.21 33.88
N PRO A 707 1.99 -13.83 34.83
CA PRO A 707 1.12 -14.79 35.53
C PRO A 707 0.16 -15.47 34.54
N ARG A 708 0.22 -16.78 34.43
CA ARG A 708 -0.68 -17.57 33.58
C ARG A 708 -1.85 -18.09 34.41
N ALA A 709 -3.05 -17.71 33.98
CA ALA A 709 -4.28 -18.29 34.52
C ALA A 709 -4.41 -19.76 34.11
N GLN A 710 -5.12 -20.54 34.95
CA GLN A 710 -5.46 -21.91 34.60
C GLN A 710 -6.44 -21.90 33.41
N ALA A 711 -6.07 -22.53 32.32
CA ALA A 711 -6.89 -22.56 31.09
C ALA A 711 -6.53 -23.82 30.26
N ASP A 712 -7.48 -24.27 29.46
CA ASP A 712 -7.26 -25.40 28.54
C ASP A 712 -6.13 -25.11 27.55
N SER A 713 -5.36 -26.13 27.22
CA SER A 713 -4.25 -26.02 26.28
C SER A 713 -4.74 -25.85 24.86
N ILE A 714 -4.10 -24.95 24.12
CA ILE A 714 -4.31 -24.74 22.68
C ILE A 714 -3.00 -25.13 21.99
N ILE A 715 -3.00 -26.28 21.33
CA ILE A 715 -1.75 -26.82 20.73
C ILE A 715 -1.13 -25.85 19.74
N THR A 716 -1.92 -25.27 18.83
CA THR A 716 -1.41 -24.42 17.74
C THR A 716 -0.99 -23.03 18.23
N PHE A 717 -1.73 -22.41 19.16
CA PHE A 717 -1.55 -21.03 19.60
C PHE A 717 -1.24 -20.89 21.10
N GLY A 718 -0.83 -21.99 21.75
CA GLY A 718 -0.51 -22.04 23.19
C GLY A 718 0.80 -21.33 23.56
N GLY A 719 1.65 -21.00 22.60
CA GLY A 719 2.91 -20.27 22.80
C GLY A 719 2.73 -18.75 22.75
N ALA A 720 3.48 -18.08 21.86
CA ALA A 720 3.55 -16.62 21.77
C ALA A 720 2.19 -15.93 21.68
N TRP A 721 1.22 -16.45 20.92
CA TRP A 721 -0.10 -15.83 20.84
C TRP A 721 -0.81 -15.82 22.21
N SER A 722 -0.75 -16.92 22.95
CA SER A 722 -1.33 -16.98 24.29
C SER A 722 -0.61 -16.03 25.26
N ASP A 723 0.70 -15.90 25.18
CA ASP A 723 1.50 -15.05 26.06
C ASP A 723 1.27 -13.55 25.76
N TYR A 724 1.01 -13.16 24.51
CA TYR A 724 0.78 -11.76 24.16
C TYR A 724 -0.70 -11.36 24.13
N CYS A 725 -1.60 -12.26 23.77
CA CYS A 725 -2.99 -11.90 23.47
C CYS A 725 -4.03 -12.56 24.40
N ARG A 726 -3.76 -13.71 24.99
CA ARG A 726 -4.71 -14.48 25.81
C ARG A 726 -4.52 -14.22 27.30
N TYR A 727 -3.36 -14.55 27.86
CA TYR A 727 -3.10 -14.46 29.30
C TYR A 727 -3.11 -13.02 29.85
N PRO A 728 -2.64 -11.98 29.14
CA PRO A 728 -2.74 -10.61 29.62
C PRO A 728 -4.20 -10.17 29.85
N LEU A 729 -5.15 -10.57 28.99
CA LEU A 729 -6.58 -10.28 29.16
C LEU A 729 -7.19 -11.07 30.32
N MET A 730 -6.84 -12.35 30.45
CA MET A 730 -7.30 -13.18 31.59
C MET A 730 -6.77 -12.66 32.92
N TRP A 731 -5.52 -12.19 32.97
CA TRP A 731 -4.91 -11.56 34.13
C TRP A 731 -5.67 -10.31 34.59
N LEU A 732 -6.27 -9.56 33.66
CA LEU A 732 -7.10 -8.40 33.94
C LEU A 732 -8.57 -8.75 34.22
N GLY A 733 -8.91 -10.05 34.34
CA GLY A 733 -10.23 -10.54 34.76
C GLY A 733 -11.19 -10.84 33.61
N HIS A 734 -10.76 -10.82 32.37
CA HIS A 734 -11.60 -11.29 31.26
C HIS A 734 -11.72 -12.82 31.24
N PRO A 735 -12.85 -13.37 30.75
CA PRO A 735 -12.95 -14.78 30.43
C PRO A 735 -11.91 -15.15 29.37
N ASP A 736 -11.62 -16.45 29.25
CA ASP A 736 -10.66 -16.95 28.25
C ASP A 736 -11.10 -16.62 26.83
N PRO A 737 -10.35 -15.78 26.08
CA PRO A 737 -10.67 -15.43 24.70
C PRO A 737 -10.72 -16.61 23.74
N ALA A 738 -10.05 -17.71 24.08
CA ALA A 738 -9.97 -18.90 23.26
C ALA A 738 -11.11 -19.89 23.46
N THR A 739 -12.07 -19.58 24.33
CA THR A 739 -13.22 -20.46 24.65
C THR A 739 -13.96 -20.88 23.38
N ALA A 740 -14.27 -19.94 22.48
CA ALA A 740 -14.96 -20.25 21.23
C ALA A 740 -14.18 -21.25 20.35
N LEU A 741 -12.85 -21.15 20.29
CA LEU A 741 -12.01 -22.09 19.55
C LEU A 741 -12.06 -23.50 20.17
N LEU A 742 -12.04 -23.59 21.50
CA LEU A 742 -12.10 -24.85 22.22
C LEU A 742 -13.48 -25.51 22.07
N GLU A 743 -14.55 -24.74 22.14
CA GLU A 743 -15.93 -25.20 21.95
C GLU A 743 -16.16 -25.67 20.50
N GLN A 744 -15.67 -24.93 19.50
CA GLN A 744 -15.75 -25.32 18.08
C GLN A 744 -15.10 -26.70 17.82
N VAL A 745 -13.98 -26.97 18.51
CA VAL A 745 -13.30 -28.27 18.38
C VAL A 745 -14.09 -29.39 19.06
N ARG A 746 -14.80 -29.09 20.16
CA ARG A 746 -15.67 -30.06 20.86
C ARG A 746 -16.94 -30.38 20.10
N HIS A 747 -17.47 -29.41 19.38
CA HIS A 747 -18.71 -29.54 18.59
C HIS A 747 -18.39 -29.54 17.07
N ASP A 748 -17.58 -30.52 16.65
CA ASP A 748 -17.29 -30.75 15.22
C ASP A 748 -18.47 -31.51 14.55
N PRO A 749 -19.29 -30.87 13.70
CA PRO A 749 -20.43 -31.55 13.08
C PRO A 749 -20.06 -32.79 12.26
N ASP A 750 -18.88 -32.76 11.59
CA ASP A 750 -18.34 -33.93 10.88
C ASP A 750 -17.97 -35.07 11.88
N GLY A 751 -17.56 -34.69 13.09
CA GLY A 751 -17.33 -35.61 14.19
C GLY A 751 -18.62 -36.20 14.75
N ASP A 752 -19.63 -35.37 14.97
CA ASP A 752 -20.93 -35.81 15.48
C ASP A 752 -21.61 -36.79 14.53
N ALA A 753 -21.65 -36.48 13.23
CA ALA A 753 -22.14 -37.40 12.20
C ALA A 753 -21.35 -38.71 12.18
N LEU A 754 -20.02 -38.66 12.31
CA LEU A 754 -19.17 -39.86 12.36
C LEU A 754 -19.45 -40.69 13.63
N SER A 755 -19.63 -40.05 14.77
CA SER A 755 -20.01 -40.70 16.02
C SER A 755 -21.38 -41.41 15.91
N GLY A 756 -22.36 -40.76 15.30
CA GLY A 756 -23.67 -41.33 14.96
C GLY A 756 -23.51 -42.58 14.08
N LEU A 757 -22.75 -42.48 13.00
CA LEU A 757 -22.49 -43.63 12.13
C LEU A 757 -21.78 -44.78 12.86
N MET A 758 -20.79 -44.48 13.72
CA MET A 758 -20.13 -45.53 14.53
C MET A 758 -21.06 -46.18 15.53
N THR A 759 -21.90 -45.39 16.17
CA THR A 759 -22.88 -45.88 17.14
C THR A 759 -23.88 -46.84 16.50
N GLU A 760 -24.48 -46.46 15.38
CA GLU A 760 -25.42 -47.26 14.65
C GLU A 760 -24.75 -48.51 14.02
N TRP A 761 -23.51 -48.32 13.48
CA TRP A 761 -22.74 -49.48 12.99
C TRP A 761 -22.45 -50.52 14.08
N ARG A 762 -22.09 -50.04 15.28
CA ARG A 762 -21.83 -50.90 16.41
C ARG A 762 -23.08 -51.56 16.98
N ALA A 763 -24.19 -50.86 16.97
CA ALA A 763 -25.48 -51.43 17.38
C ALA A 763 -25.91 -52.59 16.50
N VAL A 764 -25.63 -52.50 15.20
CA VAL A 764 -25.99 -53.54 14.21
C VAL A 764 -24.98 -54.72 14.17
N PHE A 765 -23.70 -54.41 14.17
CA PHE A 765 -22.63 -55.43 13.90
C PHE A 765 -21.75 -55.71 15.12
N GLY A 766 -21.95 -55.02 16.21
CA GLY A 766 -21.06 -55.16 17.40
C GLY A 766 -19.60 -54.80 17.03
N SER A 767 -18.67 -55.63 17.40
CA SER A 767 -17.24 -55.54 17.05
C SER A 767 -16.83 -56.47 15.88
N THR A 768 -17.81 -57.02 15.17
CA THR A 768 -17.57 -57.97 14.07
C THR A 768 -17.12 -57.22 12.79
N PRO A 769 -15.99 -57.61 12.17
CA PRO A 769 -15.60 -57.00 10.91
C PRO A 769 -16.63 -57.23 9.81
N THR A 770 -17.16 -56.19 9.26
CA THR A 770 -18.22 -56.19 8.26
C THR A 770 -17.84 -55.44 6.99
N THR A 771 -18.04 -56.07 5.82
CA THR A 771 -17.74 -55.43 4.55
C THR A 771 -18.72 -54.29 4.26
N VAL A 772 -18.26 -53.26 3.56
CA VAL A 772 -19.14 -52.13 3.16
C VAL A 772 -20.39 -52.64 2.42
N ARG A 773 -20.26 -53.66 1.60
CA ARG A 773 -21.41 -54.28 0.89
C ARG A 773 -22.44 -54.82 1.86
N LYS A 774 -22.04 -55.65 2.82
CA LYS A 774 -22.94 -56.22 3.82
C LYS A 774 -23.61 -55.14 4.68
N ALA A 775 -22.86 -54.10 5.03
CA ALA A 775 -23.38 -52.99 5.84
C ALA A 775 -24.46 -52.17 5.09
N VAL A 776 -24.25 -51.89 3.82
CA VAL A 776 -25.24 -51.20 2.98
C VAL A 776 -26.48 -52.06 2.77
N GLU A 777 -26.30 -53.34 2.48
CA GLU A 777 -27.42 -54.30 2.34
C GLU A 777 -28.26 -54.42 3.62
N ALA A 778 -27.64 -54.53 4.81
CA ALA A 778 -28.33 -54.53 6.10
C ALA A 778 -29.07 -53.22 6.38
N ALA A 779 -28.46 -52.09 6.07
CA ALA A 779 -29.05 -50.78 6.24
C ALA A 779 -30.33 -50.62 5.42
N ILE A 780 -30.30 -51.02 4.16
CA ILE A 780 -31.46 -50.93 3.25
C ILE A 780 -32.58 -51.89 3.65
N LEU A 781 -32.23 -53.10 4.09
CA LEU A 781 -33.25 -54.15 4.36
C LEU A 781 -33.97 -53.96 5.70
N ASN A 782 -33.23 -53.75 6.80
CA ASN A 782 -33.78 -53.83 8.15
C ASN A 782 -33.23 -52.83 9.18
N GLN A 783 -32.38 -51.91 8.78
CA GLN A 783 -31.67 -51.00 9.72
C GLN A 783 -31.75 -49.51 9.28
N PRO A 784 -32.96 -48.91 9.43
CA PRO A 784 -33.19 -47.55 8.95
C PRO A 784 -32.28 -46.52 9.63
N ASN A 785 -32.00 -46.65 10.93
CA ASN A 785 -31.11 -45.71 11.64
C ASN A 785 -29.69 -45.75 11.05
N LEU A 786 -29.17 -46.93 10.73
CA LEU A 786 -27.87 -47.06 10.06
C LEU A 786 -27.87 -46.46 8.65
N LEU A 787 -28.99 -46.58 7.93
CA LEU A 787 -29.12 -45.96 6.62
C LEU A 787 -29.13 -44.44 6.72
N ASP A 788 -29.90 -43.90 7.69
CA ASP A 788 -29.95 -42.46 7.92
C ASP A 788 -28.61 -41.91 8.36
N ALA A 789 -27.90 -42.57 9.27
CA ALA A 789 -26.53 -42.20 9.65
C ALA A 789 -25.52 -42.27 8.48
N MET A 790 -25.71 -43.18 7.50
CA MET A 790 -24.90 -43.17 6.28
C MET A 790 -25.23 -41.99 5.36
N ARG A 791 -26.50 -41.54 5.32
CA ARG A 791 -27.00 -40.44 4.51
C ARG A 791 -26.58 -39.07 5.00
N GLU A 792 -26.19 -38.94 6.26
CA GLU A 792 -25.56 -37.70 6.77
C GLU A 792 -24.27 -37.34 6.02
N PHE A 793 -23.67 -38.28 5.30
CA PHE A 793 -22.50 -38.05 4.47
C PHE A 793 -22.85 -38.00 2.98
N PRO A 794 -22.07 -37.31 2.14
CA PRO A 794 -22.32 -37.23 0.69
C PRO A 794 -21.94 -38.51 -0.04
N VAL A 795 -22.46 -39.63 0.44
CA VAL A 795 -22.23 -40.97 -0.11
C VAL A 795 -23.39 -41.48 -0.96
N GLU A 796 -24.48 -40.73 -1.04
CA GLU A 796 -25.65 -41.07 -1.86
C GLU A 796 -25.43 -40.60 -3.31
N GLU A 797 -25.81 -41.47 -4.25
CA GLU A 797 -25.88 -41.19 -5.68
C GLU A 797 -27.11 -41.81 -6.29
N ARG A 798 -27.92 -41.04 -7.00
CA ARG A 798 -29.17 -41.48 -7.65
C ARG A 798 -30.18 -42.20 -6.71
N GLY A 799 -30.20 -41.78 -5.43
CA GLY A 799 -31.04 -42.35 -4.41
C GLY A 799 -30.50 -43.63 -3.74
N GLU A 800 -29.31 -44.07 -4.09
CA GLU A 800 -28.63 -45.22 -3.47
C GLU A 800 -27.29 -44.88 -2.84
N ILE A 801 -26.93 -45.62 -1.78
CA ILE A 801 -25.60 -45.46 -1.12
C ILE A 801 -24.48 -45.98 -2.03
N ASN A 802 -23.59 -45.10 -2.47
CA ASN A 802 -22.42 -45.45 -3.23
C ASN A 802 -21.36 -46.14 -2.34
N ARG A 803 -21.22 -47.47 -2.53
CA ARG A 803 -20.33 -48.32 -1.74
C ARG A 803 -18.86 -47.89 -1.78
N SER A 804 -18.40 -47.33 -2.91
CA SER A 804 -17.02 -46.89 -3.08
C SER A 804 -16.76 -45.59 -2.28
N LYS A 805 -17.73 -44.65 -2.31
CA LYS A 805 -17.63 -43.41 -1.52
C LYS A 805 -17.68 -43.72 -0.02
N LEU A 806 -18.60 -44.63 0.41
CA LEU A 806 -18.65 -45.04 1.81
C LEU A 806 -17.34 -45.74 2.24
N GLY A 807 -16.83 -46.65 1.43
CA GLY A 807 -15.55 -47.32 1.70
C GLY A 807 -14.38 -46.34 1.82
N TRP A 808 -14.34 -45.28 0.99
CA TRP A 808 -13.36 -44.21 1.06
C TRP A 808 -13.54 -43.38 2.33
N LEU A 809 -14.79 -43.06 2.71
CA LEU A 809 -15.11 -42.34 3.96
C LEU A 809 -14.58 -43.10 5.19
N LEU A 810 -14.88 -44.39 5.28
CA LEU A 810 -14.41 -45.25 6.39
C LEU A 810 -12.88 -45.32 6.42
N LYS A 811 -12.23 -45.50 5.26
CA LYS A 811 -10.77 -45.50 5.14
C LYS A 811 -10.14 -44.17 5.58
N LYS A 812 -10.75 -43.05 5.21
CA LYS A 812 -10.29 -41.72 5.61
C LYS A 812 -10.37 -41.47 7.10
N ASN A 813 -11.37 -42.07 7.76
CA ASN A 813 -11.62 -41.90 9.19
C ASN A 813 -11.18 -43.10 10.03
N ALA A 814 -10.39 -44.05 9.46
CA ALA A 814 -9.87 -45.18 10.18
C ALA A 814 -8.98 -44.72 11.35
N ASN A 815 -9.16 -45.35 12.53
CA ASN A 815 -8.44 -45.08 13.78
C ASN A 815 -8.66 -43.64 14.31
N ARG A 816 -9.66 -42.92 13.84
CA ARG A 816 -10.08 -41.65 14.40
C ARG A 816 -11.07 -41.94 15.54
N ILE A 817 -10.70 -41.53 16.76
CA ILE A 817 -11.54 -41.66 17.95
C ILE A 817 -12.53 -40.52 18.00
N VAL A 818 -13.81 -40.81 18.07
CA VAL A 818 -14.91 -39.86 18.28
C VAL A 818 -15.93 -40.48 19.23
N GLY A 819 -16.26 -39.80 20.30
CA GLY A 819 -17.18 -40.30 21.30
C GLY A 819 -16.82 -41.68 21.88
N ASP A 820 -15.54 -41.87 22.15
CA ASP A 820 -14.95 -43.17 22.65
C ASP A 820 -15.08 -44.36 21.67
N LEU A 821 -15.39 -44.11 20.39
CA LEU A 821 -15.47 -45.12 19.35
C LEU A 821 -14.45 -44.82 18.23
N GLU A 822 -13.98 -45.86 17.57
CA GLU A 822 -13.18 -45.73 16.35
C GLU A 822 -13.51 -46.82 15.34
N PHE A 823 -13.41 -46.51 14.03
CA PHE A 823 -13.39 -47.51 12.98
C PHE A 823 -12.01 -48.13 12.84
N GLN A 824 -11.92 -49.44 12.94
CA GLN A 824 -10.72 -50.21 12.62
C GLN A 824 -10.91 -51.02 11.35
N GLN A 825 -9.89 -51.02 10.51
CA GLN A 825 -9.88 -51.86 9.31
C GLN A 825 -9.55 -53.30 9.74
N GLY A 826 -10.29 -54.25 9.19
CA GLY A 826 -10.09 -55.69 9.35
C GLY A 826 -10.32 -56.42 8.06
N GLU A 827 -10.47 -57.73 8.13
CA GLU A 827 -10.79 -58.58 6.99
C GLU A 827 -12.00 -59.46 7.29
N ALA A 828 -12.87 -59.64 6.28
CA ALA A 828 -13.96 -60.59 6.33
C ALA A 828 -14.14 -61.18 4.92
N ASP A 829 -14.25 -62.49 4.83
CA ASP A 829 -14.42 -63.23 3.56
C ASP A 829 -13.34 -62.90 2.51
N GLY A 830 -12.07 -62.71 2.94
CA GLY A 830 -10.94 -62.31 2.07
C GLY A 830 -11.06 -60.89 1.51
N ARG A 831 -11.86 -60.00 2.10
CA ARG A 831 -12.08 -58.64 1.65
C ARG A 831 -11.92 -57.63 2.79
N THR A 832 -11.55 -56.41 2.45
CA THR A 832 -11.50 -55.30 3.40
C THR A 832 -12.85 -55.14 4.12
N ALA A 833 -12.79 -55.17 5.45
CA ALA A 833 -13.96 -54.99 6.32
C ALA A 833 -13.66 -53.95 7.36
N TRP A 834 -14.69 -53.51 8.05
CA TRP A 834 -14.65 -52.46 9.05
C TRP A 834 -15.37 -52.92 10.33
N ARG A 835 -14.79 -52.60 11.45
CA ARG A 835 -15.40 -52.80 12.76
C ARG A 835 -15.30 -51.55 13.60
N VAL A 836 -16.24 -51.38 14.51
CA VAL A 836 -16.22 -50.29 15.52
C VAL A 836 -15.79 -50.82 16.84
N VAL A 837 -14.78 -50.22 17.40
CA VAL A 837 -14.21 -50.62 18.73
C VAL A 837 -14.39 -49.47 19.71
N ALA A 838 -14.66 -49.80 20.97
CA ALA A 838 -14.60 -48.79 22.03
C ALA A 838 -13.15 -48.61 22.46
N VAL A 839 -12.73 -47.41 22.54
CA VAL A 839 -11.40 -46.99 23.01
C VAL A 839 -11.60 -46.35 24.38
N LYS A 840 -10.98 -46.94 25.41
CA LYS A 840 -10.94 -46.25 26.70
C LYS A 840 -10.00 -45.07 26.57
N SER A 841 -10.54 -43.84 26.59
CA SER A 841 -9.70 -42.66 26.71
C SER A 841 -8.81 -42.77 27.93
N PRO A 842 -7.50 -42.56 27.83
CA PRO A 842 -6.64 -42.45 29.01
C PRO A 842 -7.18 -41.29 29.87
N PRO A 843 -7.18 -41.44 31.21
CA PRO A 843 -7.60 -40.35 32.08
C PRO A 843 -6.74 -39.12 31.78
N LEU A 844 -7.36 -37.96 31.64
CA LEU A 844 -6.67 -36.68 31.49
C LEU A 844 -5.72 -36.53 32.68
N THR A 845 -4.46 -36.88 32.52
CA THR A 845 -3.42 -36.57 33.49
C THR A 845 -3.24 -35.09 33.52
N PRO A 846 -3.40 -34.38 34.65
CA PRO A 846 -3.05 -32.97 34.73
C PRO A 846 -1.57 -32.84 34.32
N SER A 847 -1.30 -31.90 33.46
CA SER A 847 0.05 -31.59 32.99
C SER A 847 0.97 -31.40 34.19
N PRO A 848 2.15 -32.08 34.25
CA PRO A 848 3.09 -31.89 35.35
C PRO A 848 3.42 -30.38 35.44
N PRO A 849 3.59 -29.84 36.65
CA PRO A 849 4.03 -28.46 36.84
C PRO A 849 5.37 -28.29 36.11
N SER A 850 5.49 -27.26 35.30
CA SER A 850 6.71 -26.92 34.55
C SER A 850 7.88 -26.86 35.52
N ALA A 851 8.90 -27.67 35.29
CA ALA A 851 10.14 -27.62 36.02
C ALA A 851 10.75 -26.23 35.99
N PRO A 852 11.34 -25.73 37.08
CA PRO A 852 11.99 -24.44 37.11
C PRO A 852 13.10 -24.40 36.06
N SER A 853 13.18 -23.30 35.33
CA SER A 853 14.22 -23.05 34.33
C SER A 853 15.60 -23.25 34.91
N VAL A 854 16.32 -24.26 34.44
CA VAL A 854 17.73 -24.46 34.73
C VAL A 854 18.50 -23.32 34.05
N GLU A 855 19.12 -22.49 34.86
CA GLU A 855 20.13 -21.53 34.40
C GLU A 855 21.18 -22.26 33.56
N LYS A 856 21.25 -21.95 32.28
CA LYS A 856 22.34 -22.42 31.43
C LYS A 856 23.60 -21.65 31.80
N THR A 857 24.40 -22.25 32.66
CA THR A 857 25.79 -21.85 32.90
C THR A 857 26.55 -22.00 31.58
N VAL A 858 26.93 -20.85 30.99
CA VAL A 858 27.78 -20.81 29.80
C VAL A 858 29.17 -21.21 30.19
N THR A 859 29.52 -22.45 29.97
CA THR A 859 30.89 -22.93 29.99
C THR A 859 31.62 -22.45 28.73
N ARG A 860 32.50 -21.47 28.91
CA ARG A 860 33.45 -21.01 27.89
C ARG A 860 34.37 -22.17 27.51
N TRP A 861 34.25 -22.64 26.29
CA TRP A 861 35.23 -23.53 25.70
C TRP A 861 36.38 -22.69 25.14
N SER A 862 37.55 -22.77 25.82
CA SER A 862 38.84 -22.29 25.34
C SER A 862 39.59 -23.49 24.74
N GLY A 863 39.58 -23.60 23.43
CA GLY A 863 40.41 -24.56 22.69
C GLY A 863 41.12 -23.84 21.56
N ARG A 864 42.46 -23.69 21.74
CA ARG A 864 43.41 -23.35 20.69
C ARG A 864 43.42 -24.49 19.63
N ILE A 865 43.31 -24.15 18.39
CA ILE A 865 44.30 -24.36 17.30
C ILE A 865 43.86 -23.49 16.13
#